data_fff432a748fe0cec1116a96748a8a82e
#
_entry.id   fff432a748fe0cec1116a96748a8a82e
#
_cell.length_a   1.000
_cell.length_b   1.000
_cell.length_c   1.000
_cell.angle_alpha   90.00
_cell.angle_beta   90.00
_cell.angle_gamma   90.00
#
_symmetry.space_group_name_H-M   'P 1'
#
loop_
_entity.id
_entity.type
_entity.pdbx_description
1 polymer ?
#
loop_
_entity_poly.entity_id
_entity_poly.type
_entity_poly.pdbx_seq_one_letter_code
_entity_poly.pdbx_strand_id
1 'polypeptide(L)'
;MSQNHATSLKSKTYLGLILAQFTATFNDQAIHMVAVFYAVDMLVRFAKLPHVDEKAVVSIVTACFITPFLLFSSFAGMVGDRYSKRNIIVFWKVAEVGMMGLALFGLALPHFVGVDSPNIWTVSVWSAGLVVATVFLMGMHSTFFVPAKLGVMPEIIHPSILSQANGILEGTSFMAQILGTSFGGMLYALLKGEVIPGNPTRLVLGQEWIIGVVLLLLAVVGTGTSLLMRPVAAAAPERKLSWNWWTPLRTNIGIVLRSKPLTLSSTGIAFCVFMTLFLRQTLLLQGEMVKELNTAKTELAAVEGRQLASEEDPEADGDPIEAAVEMKSWMPPRLVHALREPELRVSMLFVLVGLGVGVGSLCAGFLSGHRVELGLVPIGGLLIIICTLIPGFTLLQHPKLFGFCLFGIGFGAGFYLVPMYTLLQQRAPKASKGNVIAASNFINVSGGVISVLVFFAVAWLLEKFYGARLTETTAIGDPALLRRRVGELETQFIIPRLLYLTATLFTIAALILLVRKLPDFVLRSMIWLREWCHNRLRAVALDRLPLDGPVVLLTNCSNFQSVLDLTAALDRHAHVILAASPSQWEGMPLMRRLAIGSGTTLLSLPAQGDDWARATAIGERVLQEGGMIAVNLGDGSDDADRRAMLEALRKSTNAVWLPVFSTAGTVSNEANKKHPRIVFGEAIASGLAIADMRSKIAELESYQPPEPGGVPEIASVH
;
A
#
# COMPACT_ATOMS: atom_id res chain seq x y z
N MET A 1 -0.25 -16.77 29.07
CA MET A 1 0.62 -17.42 28.05
C MET A 1 1.36 -16.31 27.33
N SER A 2 2.67 -16.17 27.55
CA SER A 2 3.53 -15.23 26.84
C SER A 2 3.45 -15.56 25.35
N GLN A 3 2.94 -14.62 24.54
CA GLN A 3 2.97 -14.77 23.09
C GLN A 3 4.44 -14.71 22.66
N ASN A 4 5.02 -15.85 22.27
CA ASN A 4 6.36 -15.90 21.68
C ASN A 4 6.31 -15.25 20.29
N HIS A 5 6.40 -13.90 20.25
CA HIS A 5 6.56 -13.17 19.01
C HIS A 5 7.92 -13.49 18.39
N ALA A 6 7.93 -13.71 17.07
CA ALA A 6 9.18 -13.90 16.35
C ALA A 6 9.96 -12.57 16.30
N THR A 7 11.17 -12.58 16.80
CA THR A 7 12.13 -11.46 16.71
C THR A 7 12.96 -11.49 15.41
N SER A 8 12.73 -12.50 14.55
CA SER A 8 13.43 -12.69 13.30
C SER A 8 12.47 -12.89 12.13
N LEU A 9 12.71 -12.19 11.03
CA LEU A 9 12.01 -12.34 9.74
C LEU A 9 12.26 -13.72 9.08
N LYS A 10 13.21 -14.51 9.58
CA LYS A 10 13.51 -15.87 9.11
C LYS A 10 12.68 -16.95 9.82
N SER A 11 11.72 -16.58 10.66
CA SER A 11 10.87 -17.56 11.35
C SER A 11 10.05 -18.37 10.35
N LYS A 12 9.93 -19.71 10.57
CA LYS A 12 9.15 -20.62 9.70
C LYS A 12 7.70 -20.13 9.52
N THR A 13 7.09 -19.59 10.58
CA THR A 13 5.72 -19.05 10.54
C THR A 13 5.59 -17.86 9.61
N TYR A 14 6.53 -16.91 9.66
CA TYR A 14 6.50 -15.74 8.80
C TYR A 14 6.82 -16.11 7.34
N LEU A 15 7.83 -16.93 7.10
CA LEU A 15 8.15 -17.41 5.75
C LEU A 15 6.99 -18.22 5.15
N GLY A 16 6.31 -19.05 5.94
CA GLY A 16 5.11 -19.78 5.51
C GLY A 16 4.00 -18.82 5.08
N LEU A 17 3.77 -17.73 5.83
CA LEU A 17 2.80 -16.69 5.47
C LEU A 17 3.17 -15.97 4.16
N ILE A 18 4.44 -15.55 4.02
CA ILE A 18 4.92 -14.84 2.80
C ILE A 18 4.78 -15.72 1.56
N LEU A 19 5.20 -16.98 1.62
CA LEU A 19 5.10 -17.90 0.48
C LEU A 19 3.65 -18.26 0.15
N ALA A 20 2.80 -18.51 1.16
CA ALA A 20 1.37 -18.77 0.95
C ALA A 20 0.66 -17.56 0.32
N GLN A 21 0.98 -16.36 0.77
CA GLN A 21 0.45 -15.11 0.22
C GLN A 21 0.97 -14.84 -1.21
N PHE A 22 2.26 -15.06 -1.46
CA PHE A 22 2.85 -14.89 -2.79
C PHE A 22 2.14 -15.77 -3.83
N THR A 23 2.01 -17.08 -3.52
CA THR A 23 1.34 -18.03 -4.42
C THR A 23 -0.15 -17.73 -4.60
N ALA A 24 -0.84 -17.28 -3.54
CA ALA A 24 -2.25 -16.87 -3.63
C ALA A 24 -2.41 -15.68 -4.58
N THR A 25 -1.64 -14.61 -4.37
CA THR A 25 -1.72 -13.39 -5.19
C THR A 25 -1.28 -13.65 -6.63
N PHE A 26 -0.29 -14.52 -6.84
CA PHE A 26 0.15 -14.94 -8.17
C PHE A 26 -0.98 -15.66 -8.91
N ASN A 27 -1.62 -16.66 -8.28
CA ASN A 27 -2.73 -17.40 -8.86
C ASN A 27 -3.94 -16.50 -9.15
N ASP A 28 -4.30 -15.57 -8.22
CA ASP A 28 -5.36 -14.59 -8.42
C ASP A 28 -5.19 -13.81 -9.73
N GLN A 29 -3.98 -13.28 -9.96
CA GLN A 29 -3.72 -12.45 -11.12
C GLN A 29 -3.55 -13.27 -12.39
N ALA A 30 -2.93 -14.44 -12.31
CA ALA A 30 -2.74 -15.30 -13.47
C ALA A 30 -4.09 -15.81 -13.99
N ILE A 31 -4.97 -16.33 -13.12
CA ILE A 31 -6.29 -16.83 -13.55
C ILE A 31 -7.19 -15.68 -14.03
N HIS A 32 -7.07 -14.47 -13.44
CA HIS A 32 -7.83 -13.31 -13.88
C HIS A 32 -7.49 -12.94 -15.34
N MET A 33 -6.19 -12.88 -15.69
CA MET A 33 -5.75 -12.61 -17.07
C MET A 33 -6.15 -13.71 -18.04
N VAL A 34 -5.97 -14.97 -17.65
CA VAL A 34 -6.40 -16.10 -18.46
C VAL A 34 -7.92 -16.07 -18.71
N ALA A 35 -8.71 -15.78 -17.68
CA ALA A 35 -10.16 -15.70 -17.79
C ALA A 35 -10.62 -14.59 -18.74
N VAL A 36 -9.97 -13.42 -18.70
CA VAL A 36 -10.27 -12.31 -19.62
C VAL A 36 -10.05 -12.74 -21.06
N PHE A 37 -8.86 -13.23 -21.40
CA PHE A 37 -8.53 -13.60 -22.78
C PHE A 37 -9.34 -14.79 -23.26
N TYR A 38 -9.46 -15.84 -22.42
CA TYR A 38 -10.22 -17.03 -22.76
C TYR A 38 -11.70 -16.73 -22.98
N ALA A 39 -12.33 -15.92 -22.11
CA ALA A 39 -13.72 -15.54 -22.27
C ALA A 39 -13.94 -14.66 -23.51
N VAL A 40 -13.02 -13.78 -23.86
CA VAL A 40 -13.07 -13.01 -25.12
C VAL A 40 -13.04 -13.96 -26.31
N ASP A 41 -12.09 -14.89 -26.36
CA ASP A 41 -11.97 -15.83 -27.48
C ASP A 41 -13.21 -16.73 -27.61
N MET A 42 -13.75 -17.26 -26.49
CA MET A 42 -14.87 -18.16 -26.51
C MET A 42 -16.23 -17.48 -26.70
N LEU A 43 -16.49 -16.36 -26.03
CA LEU A 43 -17.81 -15.72 -26.03
C LEU A 43 -17.98 -14.69 -27.16
N VAL A 44 -16.92 -13.93 -27.49
CA VAL A 44 -17.00 -12.86 -28.50
C VAL A 44 -16.57 -13.35 -29.85
N ARG A 45 -15.40 -13.99 -29.97
CA ARG A 45 -14.81 -14.37 -31.27
C ARG A 45 -15.42 -15.64 -31.83
N PHE A 46 -15.59 -16.69 -30.99
CA PHE A 46 -16.15 -17.98 -31.44
C PHE A 46 -17.68 -18.01 -31.36
N ALA A 47 -18.25 -17.90 -30.17
CA ALA A 47 -19.70 -18.02 -29.96
C ALA A 47 -20.49 -16.81 -30.49
N LYS A 48 -19.86 -15.65 -30.65
CA LYS A 48 -20.47 -14.39 -31.14
C LYS A 48 -21.78 -14.07 -30.43
N LEU A 49 -21.74 -14.07 -29.09
CA LEU A 49 -22.93 -13.79 -28.28
C LEU A 49 -23.49 -12.41 -28.58
N PRO A 50 -24.80 -12.26 -28.81
CA PRO A 50 -25.43 -10.97 -29.10
C PRO A 50 -25.22 -10.00 -27.92
N HIS A 51 -24.90 -8.74 -28.21
CA HIS A 51 -24.67 -7.67 -27.24
C HIS A 51 -23.48 -7.88 -26.29
N VAL A 52 -22.58 -8.82 -26.57
CA VAL A 52 -21.34 -9.07 -25.82
C VAL A 52 -20.15 -8.70 -26.70
N ASP A 53 -19.46 -7.64 -26.33
CA ASP A 53 -18.19 -7.21 -26.94
C ASP A 53 -17.00 -7.48 -26.00
N GLU A 54 -15.79 -7.27 -26.48
CA GLU A 54 -14.57 -7.47 -25.70
C GLU A 54 -14.57 -6.62 -24.42
N LYS A 55 -15.05 -5.35 -24.49
CA LYS A 55 -15.12 -4.43 -23.34
C LYS A 55 -16.11 -4.92 -22.28
N ALA A 56 -17.24 -5.46 -22.71
CA ALA A 56 -18.23 -6.05 -21.80
C ALA A 56 -17.66 -7.26 -21.06
N VAL A 57 -16.95 -8.17 -21.75
CA VAL A 57 -16.32 -9.34 -21.13
C VAL A 57 -15.28 -8.90 -20.10
N VAL A 58 -14.36 -8.00 -20.43
CA VAL A 58 -13.34 -7.47 -19.51
C VAL A 58 -14.00 -6.86 -18.26
N SER A 59 -15.08 -6.10 -18.47
CA SER A 59 -15.82 -5.45 -17.38
C SER A 59 -16.50 -6.47 -16.47
N ILE A 60 -17.13 -7.50 -17.04
CA ILE A 60 -17.80 -8.57 -16.28
C ILE A 60 -16.80 -9.38 -15.46
N VAL A 61 -15.67 -9.81 -16.05
CA VAL A 61 -14.64 -10.58 -15.34
C VAL A 61 -14.05 -9.75 -14.19
N THR A 62 -13.79 -8.47 -14.42
CA THR A 62 -13.30 -7.55 -13.37
C THR A 62 -14.34 -7.34 -12.28
N ALA A 63 -15.61 -7.15 -12.64
CA ALA A 63 -16.70 -7.02 -11.67
C ALA A 63 -16.87 -8.30 -10.85
N CYS A 64 -16.77 -9.49 -11.45
CA CYS A 64 -16.82 -10.77 -10.76
C CYS A 64 -15.73 -10.88 -9.67
N PHE A 65 -14.53 -10.38 -9.93
CA PHE A 65 -13.45 -10.37 -8.92
C PHE A 65 -13.72 -9.38 -7.77
N ILE A 66 -14.26 -8.20 -8.06
CA ILE A 66 -14.45 -7.12 -7.07
C ILE A 66 -15.71 -7.34 -6.22
N THR A 67 -16.78 -7.89 -6.78
CA THR A 67 -18.08 -8.06 -6.12
C THR A 67 -17.99 -8.76 -4.75
N PRO A 68 -17.25 -9.88 -4.58
CA PRO A 68 -17.12 -10.52 -3.27
C PRO A 68 -16.56 -9.61 -2.17
N PHE A 69 -15.65 -8.69 -2.50
CA PHE A 69 -15.10 -7.75 -1.53
C PHE A 69 -16.17 -6.80 -1.00
N LEU A 70 -17.10 -6.36 -1.83
CA LEU A 70 -18.20 -5.49 -1.41
C LEU A 70 -19.24 -6.25 -0.59
N LEU A 71 -19.55 -7.48 -0.98
CA LEU A 71 -20.61 -8.28 -0.34
C LEU A 71 -20.16 -8.95 0.96
N PHE A 72 -18.94 -9.48 1.01
CA PHE A 72 -18.51 -10.38 2.09
C PHE A 72 -17.46 -9.80 3.04
N SER A 73 -16.92 -8.57 2.82
CA SER A 73 -15.87 -7.99 3.69
C SER A 73 -16.25 -7.98 5.16
N SER A 74 -17.48 -7.57 5.50
CA SER A 74 -17.93 -7.53 6.90
C SER A 74 -17.99 -8.92 7.52
N PHE A 75 -18.48 -9.91 6.77
CA PHE A 75 -18.55 -11.30 7.22
C PHE A 75 -17.15 -11.90 7.38
N ALA A 76 -16.25 -11.62 6.44
CA ALA A 76 -14.84 -12.02 6.50
C ALA A 76 -14.14 -11.48 7.75
N GLY A 77 -14.42 -10.23 8.13
CA GLY A 77 -13.92 -9.63 9.37
C GLY A 77 -14.41 -10.36 10.63
N MET A 78 -15.70 -10.70 10.69
CA MET A 78 -16.28 -11.47 11.82
C MET A 78 -15.65 -12.86 11.94
N VAL A 79 -15.46 -13.55 10.81
CA VAL A 79 -14.77 -14.85 10.74
C VAL A 79 -13.33 -14.71 11.22
N GLY A 80 -12.61 -13.63 10.78
CA GLY A 80 -11.23 -13.34 11.18
C GLY A 80 -11.02 -13.09 12.66
N ASP A 81 -12.04 -12.59 13.38
CA ASP A 81 -11.99 -12.40 14.84
C ASP A 81 -12.40 -13.66 15.61
N ARG A 82 -13.39 -14.42 15.09
CA ARG A 82 -13.93 -15.61 15.78
C ARG A 82 -13.01 -16.82 15.71
N TYR A 83 -12.35 -17.02 14.57
CA TYR A 83 -11.51 -18.20 14.34
C TYR A 83 -10.03 -17.86 14.35
N SER A 84 -9.20 -18.89 14.56
CA SER A 84 -7.75 -18.76 14.39
C SER A 84 -7.41 -18.28 12.98
N LYS A 85 -6.71 -17.16 12.86
CA LYS A 85 -6.32 -16.59 11.57
C LYS A 85 -5.48 -17.54 10.74
N ARG A 86 -4.62 -18.34 11.40
CA ARG A 86 -3.86 -19.42 10.75
C ARG A 86 -4.80 -20.44 10.11
N ASN A 87 -5.85 -20.88 10.81
CA ASN A 87 -6.79 -21.87 10.28
C ASN A 87 -7.60 -21.31 9.10
N ILE A 88 -7.95 -20.02 9.14
CA ILE A 88 -8.60 -19.33 8.01
C ILE A 88 -7.67 -19.32 6.79
N ILE A 89 -6.39 -18.96 6.96
CA ILE A 89 -5.39 -18.95 5.89
C ILE A 89 -5.26 -20.35 5.27
N VAL A 90 -5.10 -21.39 6.09
CA VAL A 90 -4.96 -22.78 5.62
C VAL A 90 -6.23 -23.25 4.91
N PHE A 91 -7.41 -22.97 5.49
CA PHE A 91 -8.69 -23.32 4.88
C PHE A 91 -8.84 -22.74 3.47
N TRP A 92 -8.58 -21.45 3.33
CA TRP A 92 -8.70 -20.78 2.03
C TRP A 92 -7.61 -21.22 1.04
N LYS A 93 -6.42 -21.59 1.52
CA LYS A 93 -5.39 -22.20 0.64
C LYS A 93 -5.80 -23.59 0.15
N VAL A 94 -6.48 -24.39 0.96
CA VAL A 94 -7.08 -25.66 0.52
C VAL A 94 -8.23 -25.42 -0.47
N ALA A 95 -9.09 -24.44 -0.18
CA ALA A 95 -10.17 -24.04 -1.09
C ALA A 95 -9.63 -23.57 -2.46
N GLU A 96 -8.50 -22.86 -2.48
CA GLU A 96 -7.81 -22.42 -3.70
C GLU A 96 -7.43 -23.60 -4.61
N VAL A 97 -7.02 -24.74 -4.04
CA VAL A 97 -6.78 -25.96 -4.82
C VAL A 97 -8.03 -26.43 -5.55
N GLY A 98 -9.20 -26.39 -4.86
CA GLY A 98 -10.49 -26.71 -5.49
C GLY A 98 -10.88 -25.71 -6.59
N MET A 99 -10.60 -24.41 -6.38
CA MET A 99 -10.88 -23.35 -7.35
C MET A 99 -9.99 -23.49 -8.60
N MET A 100 -8.70 -23.79 -8.44
CA MET A 100 -7.81 -24.07 -9.58
C MET A 100 -8.18 -25.38 -10.29
N GLY A 101 -8.70 -26.37 -9.56
CA GLY A 101 -9.29 -27.58 -10.14
C GLY A 101 -10.52 -27.25 -11.01
N LEU A 102 -11.38 -26.33 -10.58
CA LEU A 102 -12.52 -25.86 -11.36
C LEU A 102 -12.07 -25.09 -12.61
N ALA A 103 -11.03 -24.27 -12.51
CA ALA A 103 -10.44 -23.59 -13.66
C ALA A 103 -9.86 -24.60 -14.67
N LEU A 104 -9.12 -25.60 -14.19
CA LEU A 104 -8.58 -26.70 -15.02
C LEU A 104 -9.72 -27.43 -15.74
N PHE A 105 -10.78 -27.79 -15.01
CA PHE A 105 -11.94 -28.46 -15.61
C PHE A 105 -12.60 -27.58 -16.68
N GLY A 106 -12.81 -26.29 -16.40
CA GLY A 106 -13.34 -25.33 -17.36
C GLY A 106 -12.49 -25.24 -18.62
N LEU A 107 -11.17 -25.07 -18.50
CA LEU A 107 -10.26 -24.98 -19.64
C LEU A 107 -10.13 -26.31 -20.43
N ALA A 108 -10.29 -27.46 -19.79
CA ALA A 108 -10.25 -28.76 -20.41
C ALA A 108 -11.57 -29.20 -21.06
N LEU A 109 -12.69 -28.57 -20.68
CA LEU A 109 -14.02 -29.01 -21.08
C LEU A 109 -14.24 -29.11 -22.61
N PRO A 110 -13.77 -28.18 -23.46
CA PRO A 110 -13.88 -28.28 -24.91
C PRO A 110 -13.14 -29.50 -25.49
N HIS A 111 -12.06 -29.97 -24.85
CA HIS A 111 -11.27 -31.10 -25.28
C HIS A 111 -12.00 -32.44 -25.06
N PHE A 112 -12.80 -32.54 -23.99
CA PHE A 112 -13.58 -33.76 -23.73
C PHE A 112 -14.71 -33.98 -24.72
N VAL A 113 -15.24 -32.87 -25.29
CA VAL A 113 -16.36 -32.94 -26.23
C VAL A 113 -15.89 -33.02 -27.68
N GLY A 114 -14.73 -32.42 -27.97
CA GLY A 114 -14.14 -32.32 -29.31
C GLY A 114 -14.74 -31.24 -30.18
N VAL A 115 -13.95 -30.68 -31.11
CA VAL A 115 -14.30 -29.57 -31.99
C VAL A 115 -15.40 -29.88 -33.01
N ASP A 116 -15.52 -31.16 -33.40
CA ASP A 116 -16.51 -31.58 -34.41
C ASP A 116 -17.88 -31.90 -33.80
N SER A 117 -18.02 -31.72 -32.47
CA SER A 117 -19.29 -31.98 -31.79
C SER A 117 -20.31 -30.86 -32.12
N PRO A 118 -21.59 -31.21 -32.40
CA PRO A 118 -22.65 -30.21 -32.58
C PRO A 118 -22.87 -29.33 -31.34
N ASN A 119 -22.40 -29.80 -30.19
CA ASN A 119 -22.56 -29.08 -28.90
C ASN A 119 -21.37 -28.18 -28.55
N ILE A 120 -20.35 -28.09 -29.40
CA ILE A 120 -19.11 -27.32 -29.08
C ILE A 120 -19.39 -25.87 -28.77
N TRP A 121 -20.37 -25.23 -29.43
CA TRP A 121 -20.78 -23.87 -29.13
C TRP A 121 -21.28 -23.74 -27.68
N THR A 122 -22.22 -24.58 -27.25
CA THR A 122 -22.77 -24.59 -25.89
C THR A 122 -21.67 -24.89 -24.87
N VAL A 123 -20.79 -25.85 -25.17
CA VAL A 123 -19.66 -26.25 -24.30
C VAL A 123 -18.67 -25.10 -24.13
N SER A 124 -18.38 -24.35 -25.19
CA SER A 124 -17.46 -23.20 -25.10
C SER A 124 -18.02 -22.07 -24.21
N VAL A 125 -19.34 -21.83 -24.27
CA VAL A 125 -20.00 -20.87 -23.38
C VAL A 125 -19.95 -21.33 -21.92
N TRP A 126 -20.26 -22.60 -21.64
CA TRP A 126 -20.14 -23.14 -20.28
C TRP A 126 -18.70 -23.17 -19.76
N SER A 127 -17.75 -23.51 -20.60
CA SER A 127 -16.31 -23.50 -20.30
C SER A 127 -15.86 -22.09 -19.86
N ALA A 128 -16.16 -21.08 -20.67
CA ALA A 128 -15.86 -19.69 -20.32
C ALA A 128 -16.57 -19.26 -19.03
N GLY A 129 -17.84 -19.67 -18.85
CA GLY A 129 -18.61 -19.41 -17.64
C GLY A 129 -17.98 -19.99 -16.38
N LEU A 130 -17.46 -21.23 -16.44
CA LEU A 130 -16.75 -21.88 -15.33
C LEU A 130 -15.43 -21.16 -14.97
N VAL A 131 -14.68 -20.75 -15.97
CA VAL A 131 -13.43 -20.00 -15.76
C VAL A 131 -13.73 -18.63 -15.14
N VAL A 132 -14.77 -17.92 -15.59
CA VAL A 132 -15.21 -16.65 -14.99
C VAL A 132 -15.75 -16.86 -13.57
N ALA A 133 -16.49 -17.94 -13.33
CA ALA A 133 -16.96 -18.30 -11.98
C ALA A 133 -15.76 -18.55 -11.03
N THR A 134 -14.68 -19.15 -11.53
CA THR A 134 -13.45 -19.31 -10.75
C THR A 134 -12.88 -17.95 -10.33
N VAL A 135 -12.93 -16.90 -11.18
CA VAL A 135 -12.48 -15.55 -10.82
C VAL A 135 -13.33 -14.96 -9.69
N PHE A 136 -14.66 -15.18 -9.72
CA PHE A 136 -15.54 -14.77 -8.61
C PHE A 136 -15.16 -15.48 -7.30
N LEU A 137 -14.92 -16.78 -7.34
CA LEU A 137 -14.50 -17.57 -6.18
C LEU A 137 -13.11 -17.13 -5.66
N MET A 138 -12.19 -16.77 -6.54
CA MET A 138 -10.89 -16.20 -6.15
C MET A 138 -11.03 -14.82 -5.52
N GLY A 139 -11.94 -13.98 -6.00
CA GLY A 139 -12.31 -12.73 -5.33
C GLY A 139 -12.86 -12.98 -3.91
N MET A 140 -13.67 -14.02 -3.73
CA MET A 140 -14.18 -14.43 -2.41
C MET A 140 -13.04 -14.95 -1.53
N HIS A 141 -12.15 -15.81 -2.05
CA HIS A 141 -10.94 -16.25 -1.37
C HIS A 141 -10.15 -15.04 -0.84
N SER A 142 -9.82 -14.09 -1.70
CA SER A 142 -9.05 -12.90 -1.33
C SER A 142 -9.77 -12.02 -0.30
N THR A 143 -11.10 -11.93 -0.35
CA THR A 143 -11.90 -11.19 0.64
C THR A 143 -11.70 -11.70 2.06
N PHE A 144 -11.64 -13.01 2.26
CA PHE A 144 -11.41 -13.64 3.58
C PHE A 144 -9.93 -13.72 3.95
N PHE A 145 -9.07 -13.93 2.96
CA PHE A 145 -7.63 -14.09 3.17
C PHE A 145 -6.97 -12.79 3.64
N VAL A 146 -7.36 -11.63 3.08
CA VAL A 146 -6.74 -10.32 3.40
C VAL A 146 -6.88 -9.94 4.88
N PRO A 147 -8.06 -9.95 5.52
CA PRO A 147 -8.16 -9.65 6.95
C PRO A 147 -7.38 -10.63 7.83
N ALA A 148 -7.33 -11.91 7.45
CA ALA A 148 -6.58 -12.93 8.18
C ALA A 148 -5.07 -12.70 8.08
N LYS A 149 -4.51 -12.45 6.88
CA LYS A 149 -3.08 -12.23 6.68
C LYS A 149 -2.58 -10.95 7.35
N LEU A 150 -3.31 -9.84 7.21
CA LEU A 150 -2.94 -8.57 7.84
C LEU A 150 -3.14 -8.62 9.36
N GLY A 151 -4.19 -9.30 9.81
CA GLY A 151 -4.50 -9.44 11.24
C GLY A 151 -3.54 -10.36 12.00
N VAL A 152 -2.98 -11.40 11.35
CA VAL A 152 -2.03 -12.32 11.99
C VAL A 152 -0.65 -11.71 12.16
N MET A 153 -0.25 -10.75 11.30
CA MET A 153 1.09 -10.15 11.32
C MET A 153 1.52 -9.66 12.71
N PRO A 154 0.77 -8.78 13.41
CA PRO A 154 1.16 -8.31 14.74
C PRO A 154 0.97 -9.36 15.85
N GLU A 155 0.45 -10.56 15.54
CA GLU A 155 0.33 -11.68 16.46
C GLU A 155 1.54 -12.64 16.37
N ILE A 156 2.23 -12.66 15.22
CA ILE A 156 3.38 -13.54 14.99
C ILE A 156 4.71 -12.81 14.99
N ILE A 157 4.71 -11.49 14.75
CA ILE A 157 5.90 -10.64 14.60
C ILE A 157 5.97 -9.63 15.75
N HIS A 158 7.17 -9.46 16.31
CA HIS A 158 7.41 -8.46 17.36
C HIS A 158 7.21 -7.03 16.79
N PRO A 159 6.61 -6.11 17.57
CA PRO A 159 6.35 -4.73 17.12
C PRO A 159 7.58 -4.01 16.54
N SER A 160 8.78 -4.27 17.06
CA SER A 160 10.03 -3.63 16.59
C SER A 160 10.42 -3.95 15.15
N ILE A 161 9.97 -5.07 14.58
CA ILE A 161 10.26 -5.47 13.20
C ILE A 161 9.01 -5.55 12.32
N LEU A 162 7.86 -5.09 12.84
CA LEU A 162 6.57 -5.18 12.14
C LEU A 162 6.56 -4.34 10.86
N SER A 163 7.20 -3.17 10.85
CA SER A 163 7.30 -2.33 9.65
C SER A 163 8.12 -3.02 8.55
N GLN A 164 9.24 -3.64 8.91
CA GLN A 164 10.06 -4.42 7.97
C GLN A 164 9.27 -5.63 7.42
N ALA A 165 8.56 -6.33 8.29
CA ALA A 165 7.72 -7.46 7.90
C ALA A 165 6.60 -7.02 6.93
N ASN A 166 5.94 -5.89 7.16
CA ASN A 166 4.95 -5.34 6.24
C ASN A 166 5.57 -4.89 4.91
N GLY A 167 6.78 -4.31 4.94
CA GLY A 167 7.51 -3.95 3.72
C GLY A 167 7.78 -5.16 2.83
N ILE A 168 8.20 -6.29 3.41
CA ILE A 168 8.39 -7.55 2.68
C ILE A 168 7.05 -8.12 2.21
N LEU A 169 6.01 -8.11 3.06
CA LEU A 169 4.68 -8.60 2.71
C LEU A 169 4.10 -7.84 1.50
N GLU A 170 4.12 -6.51 1.53
CA GLU A 170 3.63 -5.69 0.43
C GLU A 170 4.52 -5.79 -0.81
N GLY A 171 5.84 -5.74 -0.65
CA GLY A 171 6.78 -5.90 -1.75
C GLY A 171 6.59 -7.22 -2.50
N THR A 172 6.48 -8.33 -1.77
CA THR A 172 6.21 -9.66 -2.37
C THR A 172 4.81 -9.78 -2.94
N SER A 173 3.80 -9.07 -2.37
CA SER A 173 2.45 -9.03 -2.93
C SER A 173 2.43 -8.37 -4.31
N PHE A 174 3.05 -7.20 -4.44
CA PHE A 174 3.11 -6.51 -5.74
C PHE A 174 3.96 -7.28 -6.76
N MET A 175 5.06 -7.88 -6.34
CA MET A 175 5.85 -8.76 -7.21
C MET A 175 5.02 -9.95 -7.71
N ALA A 176 4.25 -10.60 -6.84
CA ALA A 176 3.35 -11.69 -7.20
C ALA A 176 2.24 -11.25 -8.18
N GLN A 177 1.69 -10.03 -7.99
CA GLN A 177 0.71 -9.45 -8.92
C GLN A 177 1.28 -9.30 -10.33
N ILE A 178 2.47 -8.69 -10.45
CA ILE A 178 3.13 -8.47 -11.74
C ILE A 178 3.45 -9.79 -12.41
N LEU A 179 4.13 -10.67 -11.68
CA LEU A 179 4.54 -11.97 -12.22
C LEU A 179 3.33 -12.82 -12.59
N GLY A 180 2.27 -12.83 -11.77
CA GLY A 180 1.04 -13.55 -12.05
C GLY A 180 0.32 -13.04 -13.29
N THR A 181 0.15 -11.71 -13.42
CA THR A 181 -0.47 -11.09 -14.59
C THR A 181 0.31 -11.40 -15.87
N SER A 182 1.63 -11.19 -15.85
CA SER A 182 2.50 -11.41 -17.01
C SER A 182 2.57 -12.90 -17.38
N PHE A 183 2.70 -13.79 -16.38
CA PHE A 183 2.77 -15.22 -16.59
C PHE A 183 1.47 -15.80 -17.11
N GLY A 184 0.32 -15.37 -16.57
CA GLY A 184 -0.99 -15.79 -17.04
C GLY A 184 -1.24 -15.40 -18.50
N GLY A 185 -0.92 -14.14 -18.86
CA GLY A 185 -1.02 -13.67 -20.24
C GLY A 185 -0.07 -14.37 -21.19
N MET A 186 1.18 -14.60 -20.77
CA MET A 186 2.18 -15.32 -21.57
C MET A 186 1.78 -16.79 -21.79
N LEU A 187 1.38 -17.50 -20.73
CA LEU A 187 0.94 -18.90 -20.87
C LEU A 187 -0.26 -19.00 -21.79
N TYR A 188 -1.22 -18.07 -21.68
CA TYR A 188 -2.37 -18.06 -22.57
C TYR A 188 -1.95 -17.83 -24.01
N ALA A 189 -1.10 -16.85 -24.30
CA ALA A 189 -0.61 -16.57 -25.65
C ALA A 189 0.14 -17.74 -26.27
N LEU A 190 0.87 -18.54 -25.47
CA LEU A 190 1.62 -19.71 -25.94
C LEU A 190 0.76 -20.95 -26.17
N LEU A 191 -0.30 -21.13 -25.35
CA LEU A 191 -1.06 -22.38 -25.27
C LEU A 191 -2.47 -22.26 -25.85
N LYS A 192 -2.94 -21.04 -26.18
CA LYS A 192 -4.28 -20.81 -26.74
C LYS A 192 -4.45 -21.49 -28.08
N GLY A 193 -5.68 -21.93 -28.34
CA GLY A 193 -6.13 -22.35 -29.66
C GLY A 193 -6.35 -21.16 -30.61
N GLU A 194 -6.79 -21.45 -31.81
CA GLU A 194 -7.09 -20.46 -32.82
C GLU A 194 -8.59 -20.42 -33.12
N VAL A 195 -9.13 -19.24 -33.24
CA VAL A 195 -10.50 -19.00 -33.74
C VAL A 195 -10.40 -18.50 -35.15
N ILE A 196 -10.67 -19.37 -36.12
CA ILE A 196 -10.56 -19.04 -37.54
C ILE A 196 -11.85 -18.34 -37.98
N PRO A 197 -11.78 -17.07 -38.44
CA PRO A 197 -12.95 -16.38 -38.98
C PRO A 197 -13.49 -17.07 -40.23
N GLY A 198 -14.79 -17.22 -40.29
CA GLY A 198 -15.45 -17.84 -41.47
C GLY A 198 -16.96 -17.98 -41.24
N ASN A 199 -17.63 -18.61 -42.19
CA ASN A 199 -19.04 -18.97 -42.06
C ASN A 199 -19.20 -20.48 -42.33
N PRO A 200 -19.27 -21.36 -41.31
CA PRO A 200 -19.23 -21.05 -39.87
C PRO A 200 -17.81 -20.77 -39.35
N THR A 201 -17.72 -20.00 -38.23
CA THR A 201 -16.45 -19.78 -37.52
C THR A 201 -15.94 -21.11 -36.93
N ARG A 202 -14.66 -21.43 -37.17
CA ARG A 202 -14.05 -22.68 -36.72
C ARG A 202 -13.15 -22.46 -35.51
N LEU A 203 -13.32 -23.29 -34.47
CA LEU A 203 -12.45 -23.35 -33.30
C LEU A 203 -11.39 -24.43 -33.51
N VAL A 204 -10.13 -24.07 -33.30
CA VAL A 204 -9.02 -25.01 -33.20
C VAL A 204 -8.54 -25.00 -31.75
N LEU A 205 -8.68 -26.12 -31.03
CA LEU A 205 -8.29 -26.21 -29.62
C LEU A 205 -6.77 -26.12 -29.46
N GLY A 206 -6.33 -25.33 -28.50
CA GLY A 206 -4.93 -25.24 -28.06
C GLY A 206 -4.64 -26.26 -26.94
N GLN A 207 -3.79 -25.86 -26.03
CA GLN A 207 -3.43 -26.65 -24.83
C GLN A 207 -3.70 -25.84 -23.54
N GLU A 208 -4.80 -25.09 -23.52
CA GLU A 208 -5.16 -24.16 -22.44
C GLU A 208 -5.32 -24.87 -21.09
N TRP A 209 -5.68 -26.16 -21.09
CA TRP A 209 -5.79 -26.97 -19.88
C TRP A 209 -4.45 -27.09 -19.11
N ILE A 210 -3.29 -26.98 -19.81
CA ILE A 210 -1.97 -26.99 -19.15
C ILE A 210 -1.85 -25.82 -18.19
N ILE A 211 -2.44 -24.64 -18.52
CA ILE A 211 -2.46 -23.47 -17.63
C ILE A 211 -3.14 -23.85 -16.31
N GLY A 212 -4.30 -24.51 -16.39
CA GLY A 212 -5.02 -25.01 -15.22
C GLY A 212 -4.18 -25.95 -14.35
N VAL A 213 -3.40 -26.87 -14.97
CA VAL A 213 -2.49 -27.76 -14.25
C VAL A 213 -1.40 -26.98 -13.52
N VAL A 214 -0.77 -26.00 -14.18
CA VAL A 214 0.29 -25.19 -13.58
C VAL A 214 -0.24 -24.40 -12.37
N LEU A 215 -1.39 -23.75 -12.50
CA LEU A 215 -2.00 -22.98 -11.41
C LEU A 215 -2.44 -23.88 -10.25
N LEU A 216 -2.96 -25.09 -10.56
CA LEU A 216 -3.30 -26.09 -9.55
C LEU A 216 -2.08 -26.54 -8.75
N LEU A 217 -0.96 -26.82 -9.42
CA LEU A 217 0.30 -27.20 -8.75
C LEU A 217 0.81 -26.06 -7.85
N LEU A 218 0.74 -24.82 -8.29
CA LEU A 218 1.10 -23.67 -7.47
C LEU A 218 0.18 -23.53 -6.25
N ALA A 219 -1.13 -23.80 -6.38
CA ALA A 219 -2.06 -23.78 -5.25
C ALA A 219 -1.71 -24.88 -4.22
N VAL A 220 -1.33 -26.08 -4.68
CA VAL A 220 -0.88 -27.18 -3.79
C VAL A 220 0.40 -26.79 -3.05
N VAL A 221 1.40 -26.22 -3.74
CA VAL A 221 2.63 -25.72 -3.12
C VAL A 221 2.30 -24.63 -2.08
N GLY A 222 1.44 -23.67 -2.43
CA GLY A 222 1.02 -22.62 -1.51
C GLY A 222 0.26 -23.15 -0.29
N THR A 223 -0.53 -24.20 -0.45
CA THR A 223 -1.18 -24.90 0.67
C THR A 223 -0.14 -25.53 1.58
N GLY A 224 0.85 -26.23 1.02
CA GLY A 224 1.96 -26.83 1.77
C GLY A 224 2.74 -25.78 2.60
N THR A 225 3.03 -24.60 2.01
CA THR A 225 3.72 -23.53 2.72
C THR A 225 2.87 -22.93 3.84
N SER A 226 1.55 -22.85 3.69
CA SER A 226 0.65 -22.37 4.74
C SER A 226 0.65 -23.24 6.00
N LEU A 227 0.93 -24.54 5.87
CA LEU A 227 1.03 -25.47 6.98
C LEU A 227 2.26 -25.23 7.87
N LEU A 228 3.28 -24.52 7.38
CA LEU A 228 4.45 -24.11 8.17
C LEU A 228 4.11 -23.09 9.26
N MET A 229 2.95 -22.46 9.18
CA MET A 229 2.51 -21.47 10.17
C MET A 229 2.11 -22.16 11.48
N ARG A 230 2.60 -21.63 12.60
CA ARG A 230 2.20 -22.09 13.94
C ARG A 230 0.74 -21.74 14.22
N PRO A 231 0.04 -22.54 15.05
CA PRO A 231 -1.29 -22.17 15.53
C PRO A 231 -1.28 -20.84 16.28
N VAL A 232 -2.27 -20.01 16.00
CA VAL A 232 -2.50 -18.71 16.67
C VAL A 232 -3.90 -18.75 17.27
N ALA A 233 -4.06 -18.23 18.50
CA ALA A 233 -5.34 -18.20 19.17
C ALA A 233 -6.35 -17.29 18.45
N ALA A 234 -7.63 -17.60 18.54
CA ALA A 234 -8.70 -16.71 18.06
C ALA A 234 -8.78 -15.45 18.94
N ALA A 235 -9.05 -14.29 18.32
CA ALA A 235 -9.12 -13.02 19.04
C ALA A 235 -10.40 -12.89 19.89
N ALA A 236 -11.54 -13.41 19.39
CA ALA A 236 -12.85 -13.35 20.03
C ALA A 236 -13.68 -14.62 19.73
N PRO A 237 -13.35 -15.79 20.32
CA PRO A 237 -13.98 -17.07 19.98
C PRO A 237 -15.50 -17.11 20.31
N GLU A 238 -15.93 -16.36 21.32
CA GLU A 238 -17.34 -16.29 21.75
C GLU A 238 -18.22 -15.42 20.84
N ARG A 239 -17.64 -14.77 19.83
CA ARG A 239 -18.37 -13.87 18.93
C ARG A 239 -19.36 -14.64 18.09
N LYS A 240 -20.65 -14.23 18.12
CA LYS A 240 -21.69 -14.81 17.27
C LYS A 240 -21.55 -14.31 15.82
N LEU A 241 -21.59 -15.22 14.87
CA LEU A 241 -21.66 -14.87 13.45
C LEU A 241 -23.08 -14.43 13.11
N SER A 242 -23.21 -13.34 12.37
CA SER A 242 -24.48 -12.82 11.87
C SER A 242 -24.45 -12.69 10.37
N TRP A 243 -25.49 -13.16 9.71
CA TRP A 243 -25.69 -12.93 8.27
C TRP A 243 -26.08 -11.49 7.94
N ASN A 244 -26.48 -10.71 8.93
CA ASN A 244 -26.67 -9.28 8.76
C ASN A 244 -25.32 -8.60 8.66
N TRP A 245 -24.82 -8.45 7.43
CA TRP A 245 -23.52 -7.87 7.13
C TRP A 245 -23.47 -6.33 7.27
N TRP A 246 -24.63 -5.66 7.12
CA TRP A 246 -24.72 -4.20 7.09
C TRP A 246 -24.50 -3.56 8.46
N THR A 247 -25.17 -4.05 9.48
CA THR A 247 -25.03 -3.49 10.86
C THR A 247 -23.62 -3.60 11.41
N PRO A 248 -22.93 -4.76 11.35
CA PRO A 248 -21.54 -4.87 11.74
C PRO A 248 -20.61 -3.98 10.88
N LEU A 249 -20.85 -3.89 9.57
CA LEU A 249 -20.03 -3.04 8.69
C LEU A 249 -20.14 -1.57 9.13
N ARG A 250 -21.37 -1.05 9.31
CA ARG A 250 -21.59 0.32 9.77
C ARG A 250 -20.94 0.59 11.13
N THR A 251 -21.05 -0.35 12.07
CA THR A 251 -20.41 -0.24 13.39
C THR A 251 -18.89 -0.20 13.26
N ASN A 252 -18.30 -1.08 12.46
CA ASN A 252 -16.85 -1.17 12.28
C ASN A 252 -16.29 0.04 11.52
N ILE A 253 -16.99 0.55 10.51
CA ILE A 253 -16.67 1.83 9.87
C ILE A 253 -16.75 2.95 10.92
N GLY A 254 -17.75 2.94 11.80
CA GLY A 254 -17.85 3.89 12.91
C GLY A 254 -16.64 3.84 13.86
N ILE A 255 -16.12 2.64 14.17
CA ILE A 255 -14.88 2.49 14.96
C ILE A 255 -13.68 3.10 14.23
N VAL A 256 -13.55 2.82 12.94
CA VAL A 256 -12.47 3.40 12.11
C VAL A 256 -12.56 4.92 12.11
N LEU A 257 -13.74 5.50 11.87
CA LEU A 257 -13.92 6.96 11.73
C LEU A 257 -13.82 7.72 13.06
N ARG A 258 -14.07 7.08 14.21
CA ARG A 258 -13.91 7.71 15.53
C ARG A 258 -12.45 7.79 15.99
N SER A 259 -11.60 6.91 15.49
CA SER A 259 -10.18 6.89 15.83
C SER A 259 -9.35 7.62 14.78
N LYS A 260 -8.76 8.76 15.11
CA LYS A 260 -7.92 9.55 14.18
C LYS A 260 -6.84 8.70 13.46
N PRO A 261 -6.05 7.83 14.15
CA PRO A 261 -5.05 7.01 13.48
C PRO A 261 -5.65 5.99 12.50
N LEU A 262 -6.79 5.36 12.87
CA LEU A 262 -7.46 4.38 11.99
C LEU A 262 -8.11 5.06 10.79
N THR A 263 -8.76 6.21 10.98
CA THR A 263 -9.30 7.01 9.86
C THR A 263 -8.20 7.38 8.89
N LEU A 264 -7.08 7.90 9.40
CA LEU A 264 -5.97 8.32 8.57
C LEU A 264 -5.38 7.16 7.77
N SER A 265 -5.06 6.03 8.45
CA SER A 265 -4.49 4.88 7.78
C SER A 265 -5.45 4.30 6.73
N SER A 266 -6.74 4.14 7.06
CA SER A 266 -7.72 3.60 6.12
C SER A 266 -7.99 4.54 4.94
N THR A 267 -8.16 5.85 5.16
CA THR A 267 -8.36 6.82 4.08
C THR A 267 -7.10 7.01 3.24
N GLY A 268 -5.92 6.95 3.88
CA GLY A 268 -4.64 6.98 3.18
C GLY A 268 -4.45 5.80 2.24
N ILE A 269 -4.71 4.57 2.71
CA ILE A 269 -4.66 3.37 1.87
C ILE A 269 -5.69 3.46 0.73
N ALA A 270 -6.94 3.89 1.05
CA ALA A 270 -7.99 4.08 0.04
C ALA A 270 -7.58 5.09 -1.04
N PHE A 271 -6.90 6.18 -0.66
CA PHE A 271 -6.36 7.15 -1.60
C PHE A 271 -5.29 6.53 -2.52
N CYS A 272 -4.39 5.69 -1.99
CA CYS A 272 -3.43 4.97 -2.82
C CYS A 272 -4.11 4.02 -3.82
N VAL A 273 -5.14 3.29 -3.38
CA VAL A 273 -5.94 2.41 -4.27
C VAL A 273 -6.65 3.25 -5.33
N PHE A 274 -7.26 4.38 -4.93
CA PHE A 274 -7.86 5.34 -5.85
C PHE A 274 -6.87 5.79 -6.92
N MET A 275 -5.68 6.25 -6.53
CA MET A 275 -4.64 6.71 -7.45
C MET A 275 -4.12 5.61 -8.37
N THR A 276 -3.93 4.41 -7.84
CA THR A 276 -3.48 3.25 -8.64
C THR A 276 -4.47 2.93 -9.75
N LEU A 277 -5.77 2.91 -9.46
CA LEU A 277 -6.79 2.62 -10.47
C LEU A 277 -7.00 3.79 -11.44
N PHE A 278 -6.93 5.03 -10.96
CA PHE A 278 -7.00 6.22 -11.83
C PHE A 278 -5.86 6.23 -12.86
N LEU A 279 -4.63 6.01 -12.40
CA LEU A 279 -3.45 5.95 -13.27
C LEU A 279 -3.46 4.73 -14.19
N ARG A 280 -4.00 3.59 -13.72
CA ARG A 280 -4.19 2.40 -14.56
C ARG A 280 -5.08 2.72 -15.76
N GLN A 281 -6.24 3.36 -15.54
CA GLN A 281 -7.14 3.74 -16.62
C GLN A 281 -6.52 4.77 -17.55
N THR A 282 -5.74 5.72 -17.02
CA THR A 282 -5.00 6.68 -17.81
C THR A 282 -3.97 6.00 -18.72
N LEU A 283 -3.23 5.02 -18.21
CA LEU A 283 -2.26 4.24 -19.00
C LEU A 283 -2.93 3.39 -20.08
N LEU A 284 -4.09 2.79 -19.79
CA LEU A 284 -4.84 2.03 -20.79
C LEU A 284 -5.33 2.93 -21.92
N LEU A 285 -5.95 4.07 -21.59
CA LEU A 285 -6.39 5.05 -22.58
C LEU A 285 -5.22 5.54 -23.44
N GLN A 286 -4.10 5.88 -22.83
CA GLN A 286 -2.88 6.27 -23.54
C GLN A 286 -2.40 5.17 -24.47
N GLY A 287 -2.41 3.91 -24.04
CA GLY A 287 -2.01 2.76 -24.85
C GLY A 287 -2.88 2.57 -26.09
N GLU A 288 -4.21 2.70 -25.97
CA GLU A 288 -5.14 2.68 -27.09
C GLU A 288 -4.85 3.80 -28.08
N MET A 289 -4.65 5.03 -27.57
CA MET A 289 -4.32 6.18 -28.44
C MET A 289 -2.98 6.03 -29.17
N VAL A 290 -1.95 5.46 -28.50
CA VAL A 290 -0.67 5.16 -29.16
C VAL A 290 -0.85 4.11 -30.27
N LYS A 291 -1.68 3.08 -30.02
CA LYS A 291 -2.01 2.06 -31.02
C LYS A 291 -2.68 2.68 -32.25
N GLU A 292 -3.72 3.50 -32.05
CA GLU A 292 -4.42 4.18 -33.15
C GLU A 292 -3.49 5.10 -33.93
N LEU A 293 -2.65 5.88 -33.25
CA LEU A 293 -1.68 6.76 -33.89
C LEU A 293 -0.66 6.00 -34.75
N ASN A 294 -0.11 4.90 -34.21
CA ASN A 294 0.84 4.07 -34.96
C ASN A 294 0.19 3.40 -36.15
N THR A 295 -1.05 2.92 -36.05
CA THR A 295 -1.81 2.36 -37.18
C THR A 295 -2.02 3.41 -38.25
N ALA A 296 -2.46 4.62 -37.92
CA ALA A 296 -2.66 5.71 -38.86
C ALA A 296 -1.34 6.14 -39.55
N LYS A 297 -0.21 6.17 -38.81
CA LYS A 297 1.12 6.44 -39.36
C LYS A 297 1.57 5.34 -40.30
N THR A 298 1.31 4.09 -40.03
CA THR A 298 1.65 2.95 -40.87
C THR A 298 0.83 2.98 -42.19
N GLU A 299 -0.48 3.26 -42.09
CA GLU A 299 -1.36 3.42 -43.24
C GLU A 299 -0.89 4.58 -44.15
N LEU A 300 -0.54 5.73 -43.54
CA LEU A 300 -0.02 6.89 -44.27
C LEU A 300 1.27 6.55 -45.04
N ALA A 301 2.23 5.89 -44.36
CA ALA A 301 3.51 5.49 -44.94
C ALA A 301 3.34 4.47 -46.08
N ALA A 302 2.39 3.53 -45.94
CA ALA A 302 2.08 2.56 -47.02
C ALA A 302 1.51 3.25 -48.24
N VAL A 303 0.61 4.22 -48.06
CA VAL A 303 0.00 4.97 -49.18
C VAL A 303 1.03 5.92 -49.84
N GLU A 304 1.94 6.50 -49.06
CA GLU A 304 3.00 7.38 -49.61
C GLU A 304 4.16 6.58 -50.24
N GLY A 305 4.11 5.25 -50.29
CA GLY A 305 5.17 4.38 -50.81
C GLY A 305 6.46 4.42 -49.96
N ARG A 306 6.40 5.02 -48.78
CA ARG A 306 7.48 4.99 -47.81
C ARG A 306 7.29 3.74 -46.97
N GLN A 307 8.18 2.76 -47.09
CA GLN A 307 8.36 1.84 -45.98
C GLN A 307 8.64 2.72 -44.77
N LEU A 308 7.78 2.62 -43.73
CA LEU A 308 8.25 2.97 -42.41
C LEU A 308 9.50 2.10 -42.27
N ALA A 309 10.64 2.72 -42.51
CA ALA A 309 11.86 2.10 -42.12
C ALA A 309 11.68 1.69 -40.69
N SER A 310 11.78 0.42 -40.43
CA SER A 310 12.28 -0.08 -39.19
C SER A 310 13.74 0.34 -39.00
N GLU A 311 14.19 1.26 -39.77
CA GLU A 311 15.36 2.11 -39.67
C GLU A 311 15.05 3.19 -38.64
N GLU A 312 15.06 2.74 -37.46
CA GLU A 312 15.52 3.52 -36.35
C GLU A 312 16.92 4.00 -36.71
N ASP A 313 17.00 5.31 -36.76
CA ASP A 313 18.26 6.02 -36.68
C ASP A 313 19.05 5.39 -35.52
N PRO A 314 20.26 4.81 -35.70
CA PRO A 314 21.00 4.15 -34.65
C PRO A 314 21.34 5.09 -33.48
N GLU A 315 21.15 6.40 -33.62
CA GLU A 315 21.27 7.42 -32.57
C GLU A 315 19.94 7.83 -31.93
N ALA A 316 18.78 7.38 -32.45
CA ALA A 316 17.54 7.56 -31.72
C ALA A 316 17.51 6.61 -30.53
N ASP A 317 17.50 7.19 -29.37
CA ASP A 317 17.41 6.56 -28.02
C ASP A 317 16.58 5.27 -28.03
N GLY A 318 17.25 4.11 -28.14
CA GLY A 318 16.62 2.79 -28.32
C GLY A 318 15.53 2.52 -27.29
N ASP A 319 14.39 2.08 -27.77
CA ASP A 319 13.26 1.63 -26.93
C ASP A 319 13.78 0.59 -25.93
N PRO A 320 13.53 0.73 -24.61
CA PRO A 320 13.92 -0.28 -23.60
C PRO A 320 13.48 -1.71 -23.95
N ILE A 321 12.50 -1.85 -24.86
CA ILE A 321 12.02 -3.12 -25.40
C ILE A 321 12.96 -3.65 -26.49
N GLU A 322 13.69 -2.81 -27.25
CA GLU A 322 14.65 -3.29 -28.24
C GLU A 322 15.87 -3.96 -27.60
N ALA A 323 16.37 -3.43 -26.49
CA ALA A 323 17.42 -4.11 -25.71
C ALA A 323 16.96 -5.50 -25.18
N ALA A 324 15.65 -5.68 -24.96
CA ALA A 324 15.06 -6.97 -24.61
C ALA A 324 14.84 -7.87 -25.85
N VAL A 325 14.78 -7.31 -27.06
CA VAL A 325 14.52 -8.03 -28.33
C VAL A 325 15.81 -8.52 -29.00
N GLU A 326 16.99 -7.98 -28.66
CA GLU A 326 18.28 -8.58 -29.05
C GLU A 326 18.54 -9.96 -28.45
N MET A 327 17.77 -10.40 -27.47
CA MET A 327 17.71 -11.82 -27.02
C MET A 327 17.03 -12.75 -28.04
N LYS A 328 17.06 -12.44 -29.31
CA LYS A 328 16.28 -13.05 -30.40
C LYS A 328 16.58 -14.54 -30.71
N SER A 329 17.72 -15.05 -30.35
CA SER A 329 18.13 -16.39 -30.83
C SER A 329 17.55 -17.58 -30.06
N TRP A 330 17.02 -17.39 -28.85
CA TRP A 330 16.50 -18.46 -28.00
C TRP A 330 14.99 -18.38 -27.72
N MET A 331 14.32 -17.29 -28.13
CA MET A 331 12.88 -17.12 -27.92
C MET A 331 12.05 -17.81 -29.01
N PRO A 332 10.93 -18.49 -28.66
CA PRO A 332 9.98 -19.00 -29.63
C PRO A 332 9.41 -17.86 -30.51
N PRO A 333 9.24 -18.08 -31.83
CA PRO A 333 8.73 -17.05 -32.74
C PRO A 333 7.38 -16.45 -32.32
N ARG A 334 6.50 -17.26 -31.72
CA ARG A 334 5.21 -16.83 -31.15
C ARG A 334 5.37 -15.84 -30.02
N LEU A 335 6.38 -16.02 -29.18
CA LEU A 335 6.66 -15.10 -28.07
C LEU A 335 7.23 -13.76 -28.58
N VAL A 336 8.11 -13.80 -29.59
CA VAL A 336 8.63 -12.60 -30.25
C VAL A 336 7.51 -11.80 -30.91
N HIS A 337 6.56 -12.47 -31.55
CA HIS A 337 5.39 -11.82 -32.14
C HIS A 337 4.50 -11.19 -31.04
N ALA A 338 4.23 -11.93 -29.96
CA ALA A 338 3.44 -11.42 -28.84
C ALA A 338 4.10 -10.19 -28.17
N LEU A 339 5.44 -10.17 -28.07
CA LEU A 339 6.18 -9.03 -27.50
C LEU A 339 6.12 -7.75 -28.38
N ARG A 340 5.78 -7.89 -29.65
CA ARG A 340 5.58 -6.75 -30.57
C ARG A 340 4.16 -6.16 -30.49
N GLU A 341 3.21 -6.88 -29.88
CA GLU A 341 1.85 -6.41 -29.75
C GLU A 341 1.77 -5.17 -28.84
N PRO A 342 1.06 -4.09 -29.27
CA PRO A 342 0.93 -2.85 -28.48
C PRO A 342 0.34 -3.08 -27.09
N GLU A 343 -0.53 -4.09 -26.95
CA GLU A 343 -1.17 -4.46 -25.69
C GLU A 343 -0.15 -4.97 -24.65
N LEU A 344 0.87 -5.69 -25.12
CA LEU A 344 1.94 -6.15 -24.23
C LEU A 344 2.89 -5.01 -23.83
N ARG A 345 3.12 -4.04 -24.72
CA ARG A 345 3.89 -2.82 -24.40
C ARG A 345 3.24 -2.03 -23.27
N VAL A 346 1.92 -1.84 -23.32
CA VAL A 346 1.16 -1.20 -22.23
C VAL A 346 1.26 -2.02 -20.95
N SER A 347 1.18 -3.36 -21.04
CA SER A 347 1.32 -4.24 -19.90
C SER A 347 2.70 -4.13 -19.23
N MET A 348 3.78 -3.93 -20.02
CA MET A 348 5.12 -3.70 -19.48
C MET A 348 5.24 -2.39 -18.70
N LEU A 349 4.48 -1.36 -19.05
CA LEU A 349 4.44 -0.11 -18.28
C LEU A 349 3.86 -0.33 -16.88
N PHE A 350 2.87 -1.23 -16.75
CA PHE A 350 2.37 -1.63 -15.41
C PHE A 350 3.42 -2.39 -14.60
N VAL A 351 4.28 -3.18 -15.25
CA VAL A 351 5.40 -3.86 -14.60
C VAL A 351 6.32 -2.85 -13.93
N LEU A 352 6.63 -1.72 -14.57
CA LEU A 352 7.47 -0.66 -13.99
C LEU A 352 6.85 -0.06 -12.72
N VAL A 353 5.54 0.24 -12.75
CA VAL A 353 4.83 0.74 -11.56
C VAL A 353 4.89 -0.27 -10.43
N GLY A 354 4.60 -1.53 -10.71
CA GLY A 354 4.59 -2.57 -9.70
C GLY A 354 5.97 -2.91 -9.15
N LEU A 355 7.03 -2.92 -9.99
CA LEU A 355 8.41 -3.02 -9.53
C LEU A 355 8.76 -1.84 -8.62
N GLY A 356 8.34 -0.63 -8.98
CA GLY A 356 8.46 0.54 -8.13
C GLY A 356 7.81 0.33 -6.76
N VAL A 357 6.55 -0.14 -6.72
CA VAL A 357 5.85 -0.42 -5.44
C VAL A 357 6.59 -1.51 -4.65
N GLY A 358 7.03 -2.58 -5.29
CA GLY A 358 7.77 -3.66 -4.65
C GLY A 358 9.05 -3.16 -3.98
N VAL A 359 9.91 -2.49 -4.75
CA VAL A 359 11.18 -1.93 -4.25
C VAL A 359 10.93 -0.84 -3.21
N GLY A 360 9.98 0.08 -3.47
CA GLY A 360 9.61 1.15 -2.54
C GLY A 360 9.09 0.60 -1.20
N SER A 361 8.26 -0.46 -1.22
CA SER A 361 7.77 -1.10 0.00
C SER A 361 8.87 -1.76 0.81
N LEU A 362 9.80 -2.45 0.15
CA LEU A 362 10.97 -3.02 0.80
C LEU A 362 11.82 -1.93 1.44
N CYS A 363 12.16 -0.88 0.67
CA CYS A 363 12.93 0.25 1.17
C CYS A 363 12.23 0.92 2.37
N ALA A 364 10.92 1.21 2.28
CA ALA A 364 10.15 1.82 3.35
C ALA A 364 10.17 0.95 4.63
N GLY A 365 10.01 -0.37 4.48
CA GLY A 365 10.07 -1.31 5.60
C GLY A 365 11.42 -1.29 6.32
N PHE A 366 12.52 -1.34 5.56
CA PHE A 366 13.87 -1.32 6.13
C PHE A 366 14.27 0.06 6.69
N LEU A 367 13.88 1.15 6.01
CA LEU A 367 14.15 2.51 6.47
C LEU A 367 13.37 2.87 7.74
N SER A 368 12.19 2.27 7.97
CA SER A 368 11.44 2.44 9.20
C SER A 368 12.16 1.86 10.44
N GLY A 369 13.12 0.93 10.25
CA GLY A 369 13.89 0.35 11.35
C GLY A 369 12.99 -0.37 12.37
N HIS A 370 13.11 -0.01 13.66
CA HIS A 370 12.38 -0.66 14.76
C HIS A 370 11.05 0.03 15.12
N ARG A 371 10.59 0.99 14.33
CA ARG A 371 9.38 1.79 14.58
C ARG A 371 8.61 2.09 13.30
N VAL A 372 7.36 2.53 13.44
CA VAL A 372 6.57 3.00 12.29
C VAL A 372 7.02 4.40 11.91
N GLU A 373 7.71 4.54 10.80
CA GLU A 373 8.21 5.84 10.37
C GLU A 373 7.17 6.57 9.50
N LEU A 374 6.30 7.34 10.16
CA LEU A 374 5.24 8.09 9.50
C LEU A 374 5.76 9.24 8.63
N GLY A 375 7.02 9.65 8.84
CA GLY A 375 7.70 10.65 8.03
C GLY A 375 7.91 10.24 6.56
N LEU A 376 7.87 8.94 6.24
CA LEU A 376 7.98 8.44 4.87
C LEU A 376 6.74 8.76 4.02
N VAL A 377 5.57 8.96 4.65
CA VAL A 377 4.30 9.19 3.94
C VAL A 377 4.31 10.49 3.12
N PRO A 378 4.66 11.68 3.67
CA PRO A 378 4.79 12.89 2.87
C PRO A 378 5.87 12.81 1.80
N ILE A 379 6.97 12.10 2.06
CA ILE A 379 8.06 11.89 1.09
C ILE A 379 7.53 11.08 -0.10
N GLY A 380 6.83 9.96 0.17
CA GLY A 380 6.17 9.17 -0.87
C GLY A 380 5.15 9.98 -1.68
N GLY A 381 4.32 10.79 -1.00
CA GLY A 381 3.36 11.68 -1.65
C GLY A 381 4.03 12.73 -2.55
N LEU A 382 5.12 13.34 -2.10
CA LEU A 382 5.88 14.32 -2.90
C LEU A 382 6.50 13.66 -4.15
N LEU A 383 7.03 12.45 -4.01
CA LEU A 383 7.58 11.70 -5.14
C LEU A 383 6.50 11.36 -6.17
N ILE A 384 5.30 10.95 -5.73
CA ILE A 384 4.15 10.73 -6.62
C ILE A 384 3.78 12.02 -7.35
N ILE A 385 3.74 13.18 -6.66
CA ILE A 385 3.46 14.49 -7.27
C ILE A 385 4.47 14.78 -8.38
N ILE A 386 5.76 14.67 -8.12
CA ILE A 386 6.81 14.96 -9.11
C ILE A 386 6.67 14.01 -10.30
N CYS A 387 6.52 12.70 -10.03
CA CYS A 387 6.46 11.68 -11.08
C CYS A 387 5.14 11.64 -11.87
N THR A 388 4.06 12.26 -11.40
CA THR A 388 2.83 12.47 -12.17
C THR A 388 2.81 13.81 -12.89
N LEU A 389 3.51 14.82 -12.35
CA LEU A 389 3.62 16.14 -12.97
C LEU A 389 4.43 16.11 -14.28
N ILE A 390 5.57 15.41 -14.27
CA ILE A 390 6.47 15.33 -15.43
C ILE A 390 5.76 14.78 -16.68
N PRO A 391 5.05 13.62 -16.65
CA PRO A 391 4.31 13.12 -17.81
C PRO A 391 3.24 14.08 -18.32
N GLY A 392 2.66 14.92 -17.46
CA GLY A 392 1.71 15.94 -17.85
C GLY A 392 2.27 16.93 -18.90
N PHE A 393 3.59 17.12 -18.93
CA PHE A 393 4.26 18.03 -19.87
C PHE A 393 5.05 17.30 -20.96
N THR A 394 5.61 16.11 -20.70
CA THR A 394 6.64 15.48 -21.56
C THR A 394 6.23 14.13 -22.15
N LEU A 395 4.97 13.74 -22.06
CA LEU A 395 4.45 12.38 -22.27
C LEU A 395 5.05 11.59 -23.44
N LEU A 396 5.09 12.16 -24.64
CA LEU A 396 5.58 11.48 -25.85
C LEU A 396 7.01 11.84 -26.23
N GLN A 397 7.59 12.88 -25.61
CA GLN A 397 8.89 13.42 -26.01
C GLN A 397 10.06 12.61 -25.47
N HIS A 398 9.87 11.98 -24.29
CA HIS A 398 10.93 11.27 -23.56
C HIS A 398 10.43 9.96 -22.96
N PRO A 399 10.34 8.86 -23.75
CA PRO A 399 9.77 7.58 -23.28
C PRO A 399 10.55 6.96 -22.11
N LYS A 400 11.89 7.09 -22.07
CA LYS A 400 12.70 6.61 -20.93
C LYS A 400 12.38 7.37 -19.66
N LEU A 401 12.22 8.71 -19.73
CA LEU A 401 11.83 9.53 -18.59
C LEU A 401 10.43 9.16 -18.10
N PHE A 402 9.51 8.89 -19.01
CA PHE A 402 8.18 8.42 -18.69
C PHE A 402 8.21 7.08 -17.92
N GLY A 403 8.99 6.10 -18.40
CA GLY A 403 9.18 4.83 -17.71
C GLY A 403 9.78 5.02 -16.31
N PHE A 404 10.76 5.91 -16.16
CA PHE A 404 11.32 6.26 -14.85
C PHE A 404 10.28 6.91 -13.91
N CYS A 405 9.42 7.78 -14.43
CA CYS A 405 8.33 8.36 -13.67
C CYS A 405 7.31 7.31 -13.20
N LEU A 406 6.97 6.33 -14.04
CA LEU A 406 6.09 5.22 -13.65
C LEU A 406 6.68 4.39 -12.51
N PHE A 407 7.96 4.05 -12.60
CA PHE A 407 8.67 3.41 -11.49
C PHE A 407 8.66 4.28 -10.23
N GLY A 408 8.91 5.59 -10.36
CA GLY A 408 8.89 6.56 -9.27
C GLY A 408 7.52 6.71 -8.59
N ILE A 409 6.42 6.67 -9.35
CA ILE A 409 5.05 6.64 -8.82
C ILE A 409 4.87 5.41 -7.94
N GLY A 410 5.26 4.23 -8.43
CA GLY A 410 5.20 2.98 -7.68
C GLY A 410 6.05 3.04 -6.42
N PHE A 411 7.29 3.50 -6.52
CA PHE A 411 8.21 3.63 -5.40
C PHE A 411 7.65 4.54 -4.31
N GLY A 412 7.10 5.70 -4.69
CA GLY A 412 6.42 6.61 -3.77
C GLY A 412 5.20 6.00 -3.10
N ALA A 413 4.42 5.18 -3.83
CA ALA A 413 3.28 4.46 -3.27
C ALA A 413 3.72 3.44 -2.20
N GLY A 414 4.86 2.75 -2.38
CA GLY A 414 5.44 1.87 -1.36
C GLY A 414 5.79 2.60 -0.08
N PHE A 415 6.42 3.78 -0.18
CA PHE A 415 6.73 4.66 0.96
C PHE A 415 5.47 5.16 1.69
N TYR A 416 4.38 5.28 0.98
CA TYR A 416 3.11 5.68 1.53
C TYR A 416 2.36 4.52 2.22
N LEU A 417 2.26 3.37 1.56
CA LEU A 417 1.44 2.23 1.98
C LEU A 417 1.98 1.50 3.21
N VAL A 418 3.30 1.24 3.27
CA VAL A 418 3.89 0.43 4.35
C VAL A 418 3.65 1.04 5.74
N PRO A 419 3.93 2.35 5.99
CA PRO A 419 3.61 2.96 7.28
C PRO A 419 2.11 2.97 7.59
N MET A 420 1.24 3.15 6.56
CA MET A 420 -0.21 3.17 6.75
C MET A 420 -0.77 1.81 7.16
N TYR A 421 -0.34 0.70 6.52
CA TYR A 421 -0.72 -0.64 6.92
C TYR A 421 -0.19 -1.00 8.31
N THR A 422 1.04 -0.63 8.62
CA THR A 422 1.63 -0.88 9.94
C THR A 422 0.86 -0.13 11.03
N LEU A 423 0.52 1.14 10.79
CA LEU A 423 -0.28 1.94 11.71
C LEU A 423 -1.68 1.33 11.92
N LEU A 424 -2.35 0.92 10.84
CA LEU A 424 -3.65 0.25 10.89
C LEU A 424 -3.60 -1.00 11.78
N GLN A 425 -2.60 -1.85 11.57
CA GLN A 425 -2.43 -3.11 12.30
C GLN A 425 -2.10 -2.91 13.77
N GLN A 426 -1.29 -1.90 14.12
CA GLN A 426 -0.93 -1.61 15.50
C GLN A 426 -2.08 -0.97 16.29
N ARG A 427 -2.86 -0.08 15.65
CA ARG A 427 -3.93 0.68 16.32
C ARG A 427 -5.29 -0.01 16.32
N ALA A 428 -5.47 -1.07 15.53
CA ALA A 428 -6.70 -1.84 15.55
C ALA A 428 -6.87 -2.58 16.89
N PRO A 429 -8.03 -2.46 17.57
CA PRO A 429 -8.29 -3.10 18.87
C PRO A 429 -8.11 -4.63 18.76
N LYS A 430 -7.42 -5.26 19.72
CA LYS A 430 -7.08 -6.69 19.68
C LYS A 430 -8.30 -7.60 19.49
N ALA A 431 -9.42 -7.30 20.16
CA ALA A 431 -10.66 -8.10 20.11
C ALA A 431 -11.47 -7.93 18.79
N SER A 432 -11.21 -6.89 17.99
CA SER A 432 -11.94 -6.59 16.75
C SER A 432 -11.03 -6.27 15.58
N LYS A 433 -9.80 -6.75 15.62
CA LYS A 433 -8.77 -6.44 14.63
C LYS A 433 -9.17 -6.88 13.22
N GLY A 434 -9.72 -8.10 13.07
CA GLY A 434 -10.20 -8.61 11.79
C GLY A 434 -11.32 -7.74 11.19
N ASN A 435 -12.25 -7.30 12.03
CA ASN A 435 -13.34 -6.43 11.60
C ASN A 435 -12.87 -5.02 11.17
N VAL A 436 -11.93 -4.43 11.92
CA VAL A 436 -11.38 -3.10 11.58
C VAL A 436 -10.62 -3.18 10.26
N ILE A 437 -9.81 -4.22 10.05
CA ILE A 437 -9.09 -4.44 8.79
C ILE A 437 -10.07 -4.69 7.64
N ALA A 438 -11.12 -5.48 7.86
CA ALA A 438 -12.16 -5.73 6.85
C ALA A 438 -12.93 -4.46 6.49
N ALA A 439 -13.27 -3.61 7.47
CA ALA A 439 -13.89 -2.31 7.23
C ALA A 439 -12.97 -1.36 6.45
N SER A 440 -11.67 -1.33 6.81
CA SER A 440 -10.66 -0.60 6.03
C SER A 440 -10.57 -1.11 4.60
N ASN A 441 -10.58 -2.43 4.41
CA ASN A 441 -10.55 -3.02 3.06
C ASN A 441 -11.79 -2.68 2.24
N PHE A 442 -12.98 -2.65 2.86
CA PHE A 442 -14.20 -2.16 2.21
C PHE A 442 -14.07 -0.70 1.76
N ILE A 443 -13.52 0.18 2.63
CA ILE A 443 -13.25 1.59 2.31
C ILE A 443 -12.27 1.69 1.12
N ASN A 444 -11.21 0.85 1.11
CA ASN A 444 -10.21 0.83 0.05
C ASN A 444 -10.82 0.43 -1.30
N VAL A 445 -11.61 -0.64 -1.33
CA VAL A 445 -12.29 -1.11 -2.55
C VAL A 445 -13.30 -0.08 -3.04
N SER A 446 -14.07 0.54 -2.12
CA SER A 446 -15.00 1.63 -2.47
C SER A 446 -14.26 2.83 -3.07
N GLY A 447 -13.08 3.19 -2.52
CA GLY A 447 -12.20 4.20 -3.10
C GLY A 447 -11.77 3.86 -4.53
N GLY A 448 -11.51 2.59 -4.80
CA GLY A 448 -11.19 2.09 -6.14
C GLY A 448 -12.37 2.23 -7.13
N VAL A 449 -13.58 1.87 -6.71
CA VAL A 449 -14.79 2.05 -7.54
C VAL A 449 -15.03 3.53 -7.84
N ILE A 450 -14.92 4.38 -6.82
CA ILE A 450 -15.05 5.85 -6.99
C ILE A 450 -14.00 6.37 -7.98
N SER A 451 -12.77 5.85 -7.93
CA SER A 451 -11.71 6.22 -8.86
C SER A 451 -12.08 5.99 -10.32
N VAL A 452 -12.67 4.83 -10.63
CA VAL A 452 -13.11 4.50 -11.99
C VAL A 452 -14.22 5.47 -12.45
N LEU A 453 -15.19 5.75 -11.59
CA LEU A 453 -16.27 6.70 -11.91
C LEU A 453 -15.71 8.12 -12.14
N VAL A 454 -14.79 8.58 -11.29
CA VAL A 454 -14.15 9.88 -11.43
C VAL A 454 -13.31 9.94 -12.70
N PHE A 455 -12.58 8.86 -13.03
CA PHE A 455 -11.81 8.78 -14.27
C PHE A 455 -12.71 8.97 -15.49
N PHE A 456 -13.80 8.21 -15.59
CA PHE A 456 -14.73 8.35 -16.73
C PHE A 456 -15.38 9.72 -16.79
N ALA A 457 -15.75 10.31 -15.65
CA ALA A 457 -16.31 11.65 -15.62
C ALA A 457 -15.30 12.71 -16.12
N VAL A 458 -14.04 12.62 -15.66
CA VAL A 458 -12.98 13.54 -16.08
C VAL A 458 -12.62 13.31 -17.55
N ALA A 459 -12.45 12.07 -17.99
CA ALA A 459 -12.15 11.74 -19.37
C ALA A 459 -13.26 12.24 -20.31
N TRP A 460 -14.52 11.97 -19.99
CA TRP A 460 -15.67 12.50 -20.77
C TRP A 460 -15.66 14.02 -20.85
N LEU A 461 -15.35 14.70 -19.73
CA LEU A 461 -15.26 16.17 -19.71
C LEU A 461 -14.14 16.66 -20.64
N LEU A 462 -12.97 16.02 -20.56
CA LEU A 462 -11.82 16.38 -21.39
C LEU A 462 -12.08 16.11 -22.86
N GLU A 463 -12.70 14.98 -23.20
CA GLU A 463 -13.12 14.66 -24.57
C GLU A 463 -14.11 15.68 -25.13
N LYS A 464 -15.03 16.15 -24.31
CA LYS A 464 -16.00 17.18 -24.72
C LYS A 464 -15.33 18.51 -25.07
N PHE A 465 -14.24 18.89 -24.37
CA PHE A 465 -13.55 20.17 -24.60
C PHE A 465 -12.40 20.05 -25.60
N TYR A 466 -11.70 18.92 -25.63
CA TYR A 466 -10.47 18.73 -26.41
C TYR A 466 -10.56 17.59 -27.43
N GLY A 467 -11.64 16.79 -27.40
CA GLY A 467 -11.84 15.72 -28.37
C GLY A 467 -12.05 16.33 -29.76
N ALA A 468 -11.14 16.08 -30.68
CA ALA A 468 -11.37 16.36 -32.11
C ALA A 468 -12.56 15.50 -32.54
N ARG A 469 -13.51 16.07 -33.27
CA ARG A 469 -14.52 15.29 -34.00
C ARG A 469 -13.75 14.53 -35.08
N LEU A 470 -13.38 13.28 -34.77
CA LEU A 470 -12.86 12.37 -35.77
C LEU A 470 -13.90 12.34 -36.89
N THR A 471 -13.57 12.92 -38.02
CA THR A 471 -14.35 12.72 -39.23
C THR A 471 -14.25 11.21 -39.50
N GLU A 472 -15.38 10.49 -39.35
CA GLU A 472 -15.54 9.11 -39.81
C GLU A 472 -15.36 9.08 -41.32
N THR A 473 -14.16 9.29 -41.79
CA THR A 473 -13.81 9.14 -43.16
C THR A 473 -13.19 7.76 -43.30
N THR A 474 -13.94 6.85 -43.85
CA THR A 474 -13.47 5.67 -44.59
C THR A 474 -12.58 6.13 -45.73
N ALA A 475 -11.53 6.86 -45.44
CA ALA A 475 -10.54 7.36 -46.40
C ALA A 475 -9.46 6.31 -46.62
N ILE A 476 -9.87 5.15 -47.13
CA ILE A 476 -8.96 4.15 -47.65
C ILE A 476 -8.31 4.75 -48.89
N GLY A 477 -7.06 5.24 -48.74
CA GLY A 477 -6.21 5.58 -49.85
C GLY A 477 -5.93 7.07 -50.17
N ASP A 478 -6.47 8.05 -49.41
CA ASP A 478 -6.14 9.48 -49.60
C ASP A 478 -5.05 9.94 -48.60
N PRO A 479 -3.82 10.25 -49.04
CA PRO A 479 -2.72 10.69 -48.17
C PRO A 479 -3.05 11.98 -47.38
N ALA A 480 -3.83 12.90 -47.95
CA ALA A 480 -4.15 14.17 -47.34
C ALA A 480 -5.09 13.97 -46.12
N LEU A 481 -6.06 13.07 -46.24
CA LEU A 481 -6.97 12.71 -45.17
C LEU A 481 -6.26 11.91 -44.05
N LEU A 482 -5.33 11.02 -44.44
CA LEU A 482 -4.53 10.27 -43.47
C LEU A 482 -3.57 11.18 -42.68
N ARG A 483 -2.91 12.14 -43.32
CA ARG A 483 -2.09 13.16 -42.62
C ARG A 483 -2.92 13.97 -41.64
N ARG A 484 -4.13 14.37 -42.04
CA ARG A 484 -5.05 15.09 -41.15
C ARG A 484 -5.44 14.23 -39.95
N ARG A 485 -5.77 12.95 -40.14
CA ARG A 485 -6.07 12.00 -39.08
C ARG A 485 -4.91 11.83 -38.09
N VAL A 486 -3.67 11.69 -38.58
CA VAL A 486 -2.47 11.64 -37.76
C VAL A 486 -2.33 12.91 -36.91
N GLY A 487 -2.50 14.09 -37.50
CA GLY A 487 -2.44 15.36 -36.78
C GLY A 487 -3.55 15.51 -35.73
N GLU A 488 -4.77 15.08 -36.03
CA GLU A 488 -5.89 15.07 -35.08
C GLU A 488 -5.62 14.12 -33.91
N LEU A 489 -5.10 12.92 -34.18
CA LEU A 489 -4.70 11.98 -33.12
C LEU A 489 -3.56 12.53 -32.26
N GLU A 490 -2.54 13.15 -32.83
CA GLU A 490 -1.44 13.77 -32.07
C GLU A 490 -1.94 14.88 -31.15
N THR A 491 -2.91 15.69 -31.59
CA THR A 491 -3.49 16.73 -30.71
C THR A 491 -4.31 16.16 -29.57
N GLN A 492 -4.95 15.00 -29.75
CA GLN A 492 -5.71 14.33 -28.70
C GLN A 492 -4.86 13.85 -27.51
N PHE A 493 -3.53 13.70 -27.68
CA PHE A 493 -2.63 13.37 -26.56
C PHE A 493 -2.60 14.42 -25.45
N ILE A 494 -3.27 15.56 -25.62
CA ILE A 494 -3.56 16.50 -24.53
C ILE A 494 -4.41 15.84 -23.42
N ILE A 495 -5.30 14.89 -23.76
CA ILE A 495 -6.20 14.24 -22.81
C ILE A 495 -5.42 13.43 -21.77
N PRO A 496 -4.57 12.44 -22.11
CA PRO A 496 -3.77 11.75 -21.09
C PRO A 496 -2.82 12.68 -20.33
N ARG A 497 -2.27 13.73 -20.95
CA ARG A 497 -1.48 14.74 -20.21
C ARG A 497 -2.29 15.42 -19.11
N LEU A 498 -3.51 15.87 -19.41
CA LEU A 498 -4.41 16.49 -18.46
C LEU A 498 -4.87 15.50 -17.36
N LEU A 499 -5.01 14.21 -17.69
CA LEU A 499 -5.29 13.16 -16.69
C LEU A 499 -4.13 12.99 -15.72
N TYR A 500 -2.86 13.01 -16.17
CA TYR A 500 -1.70 13.00 -15.25
C TYR A 500 -1.66 14.24 -14.38
N LEU A 501 -1.95 15.43 -14.92
CA LEU A 501 -2.05 16.67 -14.15
C LEU A 501 -3.20 16.60 -13.13
N THR A 502 -4.33 16.00 -13.48
CA THR A 502 -5.45 15.76 -12.57
C THR A 502 -5.02 14.83 -11.41
N ALA A 503 -4.28 13.76 -11.70
CA ALA A 503 -3.69 12.89 -10.69
C ALA A 503 -2.73 13.65 -9.76
N THR A 504 -1.92 14.55 -10.32
CA THR A 504 -1.05 15.45 -9.55
C THR A 504 -1.87 16.33 -8.60
N LEU A 505 -2.95 16.95 -9.08
CA LEU A 505 -3.83 17.81 -8.25
C LEU A 505 -4.49 17.01 -7.12
N PHE A 506 -4.96 15.79 -7.39
CA PHE A 506 -5.52 14.92 -6.34
C PHE A 506 -4.48 14.58 -5.27
N THR A 507 -3.23 14.31 -5.68
CA THR A 507 -2.15 13.99 -4.73
C THR A 507 -1.76 15.23 -3.91
N ILE A 508 -1.69 16.41 -4.52
CA ILE A 508 -1.46 17.68 -3.82
C ILE A 508 -2.58 17.94 -2.80
N ALA A 509 -3.85 17.79 -3.20
CA ALA A 509 -4.98 17.97 -2.31
C ALA A 509 -4.95 17.00 -1.12
N ALA A 510 -4.66 15.72 -1.38
CA ALA A 510 -4.50 14.72 -0.33
C ALA A 510 -3.35 15.04 0.62
N LEU A 511 -2.21 15.48 0.09
CA LEU A 511 -1.06 15.89 0.91
C LEU A 511 -1.36 17.14 1.75
N ILE A 512 -2.05 18.15 1.19
CA ILE A 512 -2.49 19.32 1.94
C ILE A 512 -3.46 18.93 3.07
N LEU A 513 -4.41 18.04 2.81
CA LEU A 513 -5.33 17.54 3.82
C LEU A 513 -4.59 16.77 4.92
N LEU A 514 -3.61 15.95 4.54
CA LEU A 514 -2.74 15.24 5.47
C LEU A 514 -1.98 16.22 6.38
N VAL A 515 -1.33 17.22 5.79
CA VAL A 515 -0.55 18.24 6.52
C VAL A 515 -1.44 19.04 7.48
N ARG A 516 -2.66 19.42 7.03
CA ARG A 516 -3.61 20.18 7.87
C ARG A 516 -4.16 19.35 9.04
N LYS A 517 -4.40 18.04 8.83
CA LYS A 517 -4.95 17.16 9.85
C LYS A 517 -3.89 16.64 10.82
N LEU A 518 -2.66 16.47 10.32
CA LEU A 518 -1.53 15.87 11.04
C LEU A 518 -0.21 16.57 10.67
N PRO A 519 0.01 17.77 11.20
CA PRO A 519 1.26 18.52 10.99
C PRO A 519 2.49 17.72 11.49
N ASP A 520 2.31 16.79 12.43
CA ASP A 520 3.33 15.86 12.91
C ASP A 520 4.01 15.06 11.80
N PHE A 521 3.29 14.67 10.77
CA PHE A 521 3.86 13.83 9.70
C PHE A 521 4.91 14.60 8.92
N VAL A 522 4.66 15.89 8.65
CA VAL A 522 5.64 16.76 7.97
C VAL A 522 6.83 17.06 8.88
N LEU A 523 6.55 17.34 10.15
CA LEU A 523 7.61 17.56 11.13
C LEU A 523 8.51 16.30 11.22
N ARG A 524 7.92 15.11 11.33
CA ARG A 524 8.64 13.82 11.35
C ARG A 524 9.43 13.59 10.06
N SER A 525 8.88 13.93 8.87
CA SER A 525 9.62 13.82 7.60
C SER A 525 10.87 14.71 7.61
N MET A 526 10.73 15.95 8.06
CA MET A 526 11.86 16.89 8.13
C MET A 526 12.92 16.42 9.13
N ILE A 527 12.50 15.92 10.29
CA ILE A 527 13.40 15.37 11.31
C ILE A 527 14.07 14.11 10.77
N TRP A 528 13.31 13.19 10.17
CA TRP A 528 13.84 11.95 9.60
C TRP A 528 14.89 12.23 8.51
N LEU A 529 14.60 13.14 7.59
CA LEU A 529 15.54 13.54 6.54
C LEU A 529 16.82 14.13 7.12
N ARG A 530 16.70 14.99 8.14
CA ARG A 530 17.83 15.56 8.85
C ARG A 530 18.67 14.50 9.56
N GLU A 531 18.02 13.56 10.28
CA GLU A 531 18.73 12.48 10.98
C GLU A 531 19.39 11.50 10.01
N TRP A 532 18.73 11.22 8.88
CA TRP A 532 19.32 10.38 7.85
C TRP A 532 20.60 11.00 7.24
N CYS A 533 20.61 12.33 7.09
CA CYS A 533 21.75 13.07 6.55
C CYS A 533 22.86 13.32 7.57
N HIS A 534 22.55 13.46 8.87
CA HIS A 534 23.52 13.96 9.86
C HIS A 534 23.68 13.06 11.10
N ASN A 535 22.61 12.55 11.71
CA ASN A 535 22.68 11.85 12.99
C ASN A 535 21.60 10.77 13.10
N ARG A 536 21.97 9.52 13.37
CA ARG A 536 20.99 8.45 13.60
C ARG A 536 20.53 8.46 15.06
N LEU A 537 19.32 8.96 15.33
CA LEU A 537 18.69 8.91 16.65
C LEU A 537 18.44 7.44 17.07
N ARG A 538 18.84 7.09 18.28
CA ARG A 538 18.59 5.77 18.89
C ARG A 538 17.56 5.90 20.00
N ALA A 539 16.36 5.34 19.79
CA ALA A 539 15.39 5.13 20.86
C ALA A 539 15.67 3.79 21.54
N VAL A 540 15.82 3.82 22.87
CA VAL A 540 16.15 2.65 23.70
C VAL A 540 14.99 2.37 24.64
N ALA A 541 14.59 1.09 24.79
CA ALA A 541 13.51 0.63 25.64
C ALA A 541 12.14 1.26 25.32
N LEU A 542 11.83 1.49 24.05
CA LEU A 542 10.55 2.04 23.58
C LEU A 542 9.36 1.09 23.86
N ASP A 543 9.61 -0.19 24.02
CA ASP A 543 8.66 -1.22 24.43
C ASP A 543 8.02 -0.98 25.81
N ARG A 544 8.65 -0.17 26.65
CA ARG A 544 8.10 0.28 27.95
C ARG A 544 6.97 1.29 27.80
N LEU A 545 6.85 1.93 26.64
CA LEU A 545 5.80 2.91 26.36
C LEU A 545 4.47 2.21 26.10
N PRO A 546 3.38 2.50 26.86
CA PRO A 546 2.07 1.95 26.62
C PRO A 546 1.56 2.34 25.22
N LEU A 547 0.99 1.38 24.50
CA LEU A 547 0.43 1.62 23.16
C LEU A 547 -0.82 2.49 23.20
N ASP A 548 -1.61 2.42 24.29
CA ASP A 548 -2.86 3.14 24.49
C ASP A 548 -2.98 3.64 25.93
N GLY A 549 -3.90 4.61 26.13
CA GLY A 549 -4.19 5.20 27.44
C GLY A 549 -3.36 6.45 27.78
N PRO A 550 -3.70 7.15 28.86
CA PRO A 550 -3.03 8.37 29.27
C PRO A 550 -1.62 8.10 29.79
N VAL A 551 -0.64 8.87 29.31
CA VAL A 551 0.78 8.74 29.68
C VAL A 551 1.39 10.12 29.93
N VAL A 552 2.14 10.21 31.03
CA VAL A 552 2.97 11.38 31.36
C VAL A 552 4.45 11.00 31.19
N LEU A 553 5.13 11.61 30.24
CA LEU A 553 6.56 11.49 30.06
C LEU A 553 7.27 12.62 30.81
N LEU A 554 8.16 12.27 31.71
CA LEU A 554 8.99 13.21 32.45
C LEU A 554 10.37 13.28 31.78
N THR A 555 10.76 14.45 31.28
CA THR A 555 11.93 14.56 30.43
C THR A 555 12.95 15.58 30.94
N ASN A 556 14.21 15.40 30.53
CA ASN A 556 15.28 16.41 30.64
C ASN A 556 15.38 17.29 29.39
N CYS A 557 14.39 17.25 28.46
CA CYS A 557 14.41 18.03 27.25
C CYS A 557 14.34 19.54 27.56
N SER A 558 15.46 20.24 27.49
CA SER A 558 15.57 21.68 27.83
C SER A 558 15.64 22.60 26.61
N ASN A 559 15.88 22.05 25.45
CA ASN A 559 16.01 22.80 24.21
C ASN A 559 15.11 22.26 23.09
N PHE A 560 14.89 23.07 22.06
CA PHE A 560 14.02 22.71 20.94
C PHE A 560 14.50 21.46 20.19
N GLN A 561 15.81 21.24 20.10
CA GLN A 561 16.39 20.08 19.46
C GLN A 561 15.99 18.77 20.17
N SER A 562 16.09 18.74 21.50
CA SER A 562 15.71 17.56 22.28
C SER A 562 14.20 17.26 22.21
N VAL A 563 13.36 18.28 22.01
CA VAL A 563 11.92 18.10 21.73
C VAL A 563 11.68 17.47 20.36
N LEU A 564 12.40 17.91 19.33
CA LEU A 564 12.32 17.32 18.00
C LEU A 564 12.75 15.84 18.05
N ASP A 565 13.88 15.55 18.71
CA ASP A 565 14.38 14.18 18.86
C ASP A 565 13.39 13.31 19.64
N LEU A 566 12.77 13.84 20.70
CA LEU A 566 11.71 13.15 21.44
C LEU A 566 10.48 12.88 20.54
N THR A 567 10.03 13.87 19.81
CA THR A 567 8.90 13.72 18.87
C THR A 567 9.20 12.67 17.80
N ALA A 568 10.43 12.63 17.32
CA ALA A 568 10.90 11.63 16.37
C ALA A 568 10.96 10.22 16.97
N ALA A 569 11.34 10.09 18.25
CA ALA A 569 11.47 8.80 18.92
C ALA A 569 10.12 8.14 19.25
N LEU A 570 9.05 8.92 19.35
CA LEU A 570 7.73 8.45 19.79
C LEU A 570 6.89 7.92 18.62
N ASP A 571 6.24 6.79 18.82
CA ASP A 571 5.24 6.23 17.86
C ASP A 571 3.84 6.86 18.03
N ARG A 572 3.61 7.50 19.18
CA ARG A 572 2.36 8.22 19.50
C ARG A 572 2.60 9.70 19.46
N HIS A 573 1.54 10.45 19.14
CA HIS A 573 1.55 11.89 19.33
C HIS A 573 1.66 12.24 20.81
N ALA A 574 2.67 13.02 21.16
CA ALA A 574 2.83 13.55 22.51
C ALA A 574 2.65 15.09 22.46
N HIS A 575 1.80 15.59 23.32
CA HIS A 575 1.73 17.04 23.57
C HIS A 575 2.91 17.42 24.48
N VAL A 576 3.86 18.18 23.96
CA VAL A 576 5.08 18.53 24.71
C VAL A 576 4.88 19.89 25.39
N ILE A 577 5.04 19.93 26.71
CA ILE A 577 5.08 21.16 27.49
C ILE A 577 6.54 21.49 27.78
N LEU A 578 7.05 22.52 27.11
CA LEU A 578 8.44 22.93 27.19
C LEU A 578 8.56 24.35 27.72
N ALA A 579 9.17 24.50 28.89
CA ALA A 579 9.56 25.77 29.45
C ALA A 579 11.03 26.05 29.08
N ALA A 580 11.26 27.08 28.24
CA ALA A 580 12.62 27.44 27.80
C ALA A 580 12.71 28.92 27.40
N SER A 581 13.95 29.48 27.30
CA SER A 581 14.17 30.86 26.93
C SER A 581 13.81 31.12 25.45
N PRO A 582 13.23 32.29 25.10
CA PRO A 582 12.82 32.64 23.73
C PRO A 582 13.94 32.58 22.70
N SER A 583 15.17 32.86 23.08
CA SER A 583 16.36 32.83 22.20
C SER A 583 16.66 31.46 21.60
N GLN A 584 16.14 30.38 22.20
CA GLN A 584 16.40 29.03 21.73
C GLN A 584 15.63 28.62 20.46
N TRP A 585 14.61 29.39 20.05
CA TRP A 585 13.83 29.14 18.82
C TRP A 585 13.82 30.26 17.79
N GLU A 586 14.56 31.33 18.00
CA GLU A 586 14.58 32.47 17.07
C GLU A 586 15.20 32.13 15.71
N GLY A 587 16.05 31.08 15.64
CA GLY A 587 16.72 30.66 14.41
C GLY A 587 15.91 29.69 13.51
N MET A 588 14.71 29.20 13.92
CA MET A 588 13.96 28.14 13.20
C MET A 588 12.46 28.42 13.09
N PRO A 589 12.02 29.48 12.41
CA PRO A 589 10.61 29.91 12.43
C PRO A 589 9.62 28.88 11.86
N LEU A 590 10.02 28.13 10.81
CA LEU A 590 9.19 27.08 10.20
C LEU A 590 9.02 25.88 11.14
N MET A 591 10.12 25.39 11.71
CA MET A 591 10.09 24.27 12.65
C MET A 591 9.32 24.61 13.92
N ARG A 592 9.44 25.83 14.42
CA ARG A 592 8.63 26.34 15.55
C ARG A 592 7.13 26.31 15.23
N ARG A 593 6.72 26.79 14.04
CA ARG A 593 5.31 26.74 13.62
C ARG A 593 4.78 25.31 13.51
N LEU A 594 5.58 24.41 12.95
CA LEU A 594 5.24 23.00 12.83
C LEU A 594 5.14 22.33 14.21
N ALA A 595 6.08 22.59 15.12
CA ALA A 595 6.04 22.05 16.48
C ALA A 595 4.82 22.54 17.27
N ILE A 596 4.48 23.81 17.20
CA ILE A 596 3.25 24.35 17.81
C ILE A 596 2.02 23.73 17.16
N GLY A 597 1.99 23.61 15.84
CA GLY A 597 0.89 22.97 15.11
C GLY A 597 0.73 21.49 15.43
N SER A 598 1.84 20.82 15.80
CA SER A 598 1.85 19.41 16.24
C SER A 598 1.55 19.22 17.73
N GLY A 599 1.24 20.29 18.47
CA GLY A 599 0.80 20.22 19.86
C GLY A 599 1.88 20.53 20.90
N THR A 600 3.00 21.16 20.51
CA THR A 600 3.98 21.63 21.48
C THR A 600 3.53 22.95 22.10
N THR A 601 3.32 22.98 23.42
CA THR A 601 3.09 24.22 24.19
C THR A 601 4.44 24.77 24.67
N LEU A 602 4.77 25.96 24.17
CA LEU A 602 6.01 26.63 24.53
C LEU A 602 5.73 27.65 25.63
N LEU A 603 6.34 27.48 26.78
CA LEU A 603 6.34 28.44 27.89
C LEU A 603 7.65 29.24 27.82
N SER A 604 7.53 30.59 27.66
CA SER A 604 8.69 31.48 27.67
C SER A 604 9.13 31.70 29.10
N LEU A 605 10.38 31.41 29.44
CA LEU A 605 10.95 31.64 30.77
C LEU A 605 11.44 33.09 30.91
N PRO A 606 11.16 33.78 32.05
CA PRO A 606 10.34 33.31 33.17
C PRO A 606 8.85 33.28 32.83
N ALA A 607 8.19 32.11 33.04
CA ALA A 607 6.78 31.95 32.74
C ALA A 607 5.90 32.51 33.85
N GLN A 608 4.79 33.14 33.47
CA GLN A 608 3.82 33.70 34.46
C GLN A 608 2.83 32.59 34.88
N GLY A 609 2.21 32.72 36.06
CA GLY A 609 1.26 31.76 36.60
C GLY A 609 0.11 31.40 35.64
N ASP A 610 -0.38 32.38 34.84
CA ASP A 610 -1.41 32.15 33.80
C ASP A 610 -0.94 31.25 32.68
N ASP A 611 0.32 31.26 32.32
CA ASP A 611 0.88 30.38 31.28
C ASP A 611 0.95 28.92 31.75
N TRP A 612 1.35 28.72 33.03
CA TRP A 612 1.34 27.43 33.69
C TRP A 612 -0.09 26.86 33.84
N ALA A 613 -1.06 27.73 34.20
CA ALA A 613 -2.45 27.33 34.30
C ALA A 613 -3.02 26.88 32.96
N ARG A 614 -2.71 27.58 31.85
CA ARG A 614 -3.08 27.15 30.48
C ARG A 614 -2.43 25.83 30.10
N ALA A 615 -1.14 25.67 30.36
CA ALA A 615 -0.43 24.43 30.07
C ALA A 615 -1.02 23.25 30.84
N THR A 616 -1.38 23.47 32.11
CA THR A 616 -2.05 22.47 32.96
C THR A 616 -3.39 22.07 32.36
N ALA A 617 -4.25 23.03 32.01
CA ALA A 617 -5.56 22.76 31.42
C ALA A 617 -5.46 21.97 30.10
N ILE A 618 -4.48 22.30 29.26
CA ILE A 618 -4.20 21.54 28.02
C ILE A 618 -3.76 20.12 28.37
N GLY A 619 -2.85 19.93 29.31
CA GLY A 619 -2.36 18.64 29.75
C GLY A 619 -3.47 17.74 30.30
N GLU A 620 -4.33 18.28 31.18
CA GLU A 620 -5.49 17.57 31.72
C GLU A 620 -6.44 17.09 30.62
N ARG A 621 -6.77 17.96 29.66
CA ARG A 621 -7.62 17.61 28.53
C ARG A 621 -7.02 16.50 27.68
N VAL A 622 -5.73 16.59 27.37
CA VAL A 622 -5.03 15.57 26.56
C VAL A 622 -5.05 14.22 27.27
N LEU A 623 -4.80 14.21 28.59
CA LEU A 623 -4.83 12.96 29.37
C LEU A 623 -6.25 12.40 29.53
N GLN A 624 -7.27 13.22 29.71
CA GLN A 624 -8.68 12.80 29.73
C GLN A 624 -9.13 12.18 28.42
N GLU A 625 -8.60 12.67 27.29
CA GLU A 625 -8.82 12.09 25.96
C GLU A 625 -7.98 10.79 25.73
N GLY A 626 -7.24 10.31 26.73
CA GLY A 626 -6.35 9.15 26.65
C GLY A 626 -5.05 9.41 25.89
N GLY A 627 -4.67 10.69 25.74
CA GLY A 627 -3.46 11.12 25.05
C GLY A 627 -2.19 11.02 25.90
N MET A 628 -1.08 11.48 25.35
CA MET A 628 0.22 11.49 25.99
C MET A 628 0.75 12.92 26.08
N ILE A 629 1.33 13.25 27.23
CA ILE A 629 2.02 14.52 27.46
C ILE A 629 3.48 14.29 27.81
N ALA A 630 4.35 15.18 27.41
CA ALA A 630 5.75 15.20 27.83
C ALA A 630 6.02 16.53 28.56
N VAL A 631 6.54 16.43 29.77
CA VAL A 631 6.82 17.57 30.66
C VAL A 631 8.32 17.64 30.94
N ASN A 632 8.92 18.80 30.68
CA ASN A 632 10.30 19.07 31.06
C ASN A 632 10.37 19.41 32.57
N LEU A 633 11.20 18.67 33.31
CA LEU A 633 11.41 18.90 34.74
C LEU A 633 12.39 20.06 35.03
N GLY A 634 13.11 20.60 34.03
CA GLY A 634 14.00 21.76 34.17
C GLY A 634 15.11 21.59 35.21
N ASP A 635 15.74 22.72 35.54
CA ASP A 635 16.89 22.81 36.44
C ASP A 635 16.54 23.15 37.90
N GLY A 636 15.30 23.48 38.20
CA GLY A 636 14.84 23.80 39.57
C GLY A 636 14.30 25.23 39.72
N SER A 637 14.48 26.11 38.74
CA SER A 637 14.08 27.52 38.87
C SER A 637 12.56 27.74 39.06
N ASP A 638 11.71 26.83 38.51
CA ASP A 638 10.24 26.95 38.52
C ASP A 638 9.56 25.73 39.20
N ASP A 639 10.19 25.13 40.22
CA ASP A 639 9.70 23.88 40.84
C ASP A 639 8.34 24.01 41.52
N ALA A 640 7.97 25.20 42.02
CA ALA A 640 6.67 25.41 42.64
C ALA A 640 5.51 25.28 41.65
N ASP A 641 5.61 25.96 40.51
CA ASP A 641 4.58 25.93 39.45
C ASP A 641 4.52 24.56 38.78
N ARG A 642 5.67 23.93 38.51
CA ARG A 642 5.74 22.56 38.01
C ARG A 642 5.09 21.56 38.97
N ARG A 643 5.34 21.71 40.28
CA ARG A 643 4.71 20.86 41.28
C ARG A 643 3.20 20.99 41.23
N ALA A 644 2.68 22.21 41.21
CA ALA A 644 1.26 22.47 41.11
C ALA A 644 0.64 21.84 39.84
N MET A 645 1.30 21.98 38.69
CA MET A 645 0.89 21.36 37.44
C MET A 645 0.89 19.81 37.54
N LEU A 646 1.99 19.20 38.01
CA LEU A 646 2.09 17.74 38.14
C LEU A 646 1.04 17.18 39.10
N GLU A 647 0.74 17.88 40.20
CA GLU A 647 -0.32 17.50 41.15
C GLU A 647 -1.71 17.59 40.52
N ALA A 648 -1.99 18.60 39.69
CA ALA A 648 -3.24 18.74 38.96
C ALA A 648 -3.40 17.58 37.94
N LEU A 649 -2.37 17.30 37.14
CA LEU A 649 -2.35 16.18 36.18
C LEU A 649 -2.54 14.82 36.85
N ARG A 650 -1.98 14.62 38.07
CA ARG A 650 -2.17 13.40 38.85
C ARG A 650 -3.61 13.25 39.31
N LYS A 651 -4.27 14.33 39.73
CA LYS A 651 -5.66 14.30 40.20
C LYS A 651 -6.66 14.08 39.07
N SER A 652 -6.33 14.54 37.85
CA SER A 652 -7.25 14.53 36.71
C SER A 652 -7.38 13.14 36.06
N THR A 653 -6.34 12.28 36.12
CA THR A 653 -6.32 10.99 35.40
C THR A 653 -5.43 9.94 36.08
N ASN A 654 -5.75 8.66 35.83
CA ASN A 654 -4.91 7.53 36.25
C ASN A 654 -3.84 7.23 35.19
N ALA A 655 -3.00 8.22 34.86
CA ALA A 655 -1.99 8.13 33.82
C ALA A 655 -0.77 7.29 34.25
N VAL A 656 -0.12 6.63 33.32
CA VAL A 656 1.19 5.99 33.52
C VAL A 656 2.29 7.04 33.44
N TRP A 657 3.18 7.08 34.43
CA TRP A 657 4.28 8.06 34.49
C TRP A 657 5.59 7.39 34.13
N LEU A 658 6.30 7.91 33.14
CA LEU A 658 7.54 7.34 32.60
C LEU A 658 8.65 8.38 32.56
N PRO A 659 9.83 8.11 33.19
CA PRO A 659 11.00 8.94 33.01
C PRO A 659 11.62 8.71 31.63
N VAL A 660 12.06 9.78 30.97
CA VAL A 660 12.69 9.75 29.65
C VAL A 660 13.93 10.62 29.65
N PHE A 661 15.06 10.05 29.30
CA PHE A 661 16.32 10.75 29.18
C PHE A 661 16.69 11.00 27.72
N SER A 662 17.05 12.25 27.39
CA SER A 662 17.57 12.65 26.09
C SER A 662 18.99 13.15 26.19
N THR A 663 19.93 12.58 25.43
CA THR A 663 21.31 13.06 25.37
C THR A 663 21.45 14.45 24.74
N ALA A 664 20.49 14.86 23.90
CA ALA A 664 20.45 16.19 23.33
C ALA A 664 20.04 17.30 24.33
N GLY A 665 19.48 16.90 25.48
CA GLY A 665 19.14 17.78 26.60
C GLY A 665 20.32 18.12 27.50
N THR A 666 21.47 17.42 27.38
CA THR A 666 22.68 17.66 28.19
C THR A 666 23.70 18.49 27.43
N VAL A 667 24.19 19.57 28.06
CA VAL A 667 25.10 20.55 27.46
C VAL A 667 26.56 20.05 27.31
N SER A 668 26.90 18.89 27.87
CA SER A 668 28.28 18.43 28.03
C SER A 668 28.61 17.13 27.33
N ASN A 669 28.89 17.14 26.06
CA ASN A 669 29.95 16.28 25.44
C ASN A 669 29.79 16.28 23.91
N GLU A 670 30.84 16.67 23.18
CA GLU A 670 30.86 16.63 21.70
C GLU A 670 30.71 15.21 21.13
N ALA A 671 31.11 14.18 21.89
CA ALA A 671 30.94 12.78 21.51
C ALA A 671 29.47 12.36 21.45
N ASN A 672 28.60 12.94 22.29
CA ASN A 672 27.16 12.66 22.34
C ASN A 672 26.37 13.35 21.22
N LYS A 673 26.95 14.36 20.55
CA LYS A 673 26.33 15.03 19.40
C LYS A 673 26.26 14.17 18.14
N LYS A 674 27.15 13.16 18.01
CA LYS A 674 27.20 12.29 16.81
C LYS A 674 26.10 11.22 16.78
N HIS A 675 25.59 10.78 17.93
CA HIS A 675 24.57 9.75 18.02
C HIS A 675 23.58 10.07 19.17
N PRO A 676 22.57 10.92 18.95
CA PRO A 676 21.60 11.23 19.99
C PRO A 676 20.84 9.98 20.42
N ARG A 677 20.66 9.81 21.74
CA ARG A 677 19.94 8.71 22.36
C ARG A 677 18.75 9.23 23.15
N ILE A 678 17.63 8.51 23.06
CA ILE A 678 16.48 8.69 23.96
C ILE A 678 16.23 7.37 24.64
N VAL A 679 16.22 7.37 25.96
CA VAL A 679 16.05 6.19 26.80
C VAL A 679 14.76 6.30 27.59
N PHE A 680 13.88 5.30 27.47
CA PHE A 680 12.63 5.21 28.22
C PHE A 680 12.84 4.35 29.45
N GLY A 681 12.48 4.89 30.63
CA GLY A 681 12.57 4.19 31.89
C GLY A 681 11.34 3.34 32.19
N GLU A 682 11.36 2.70 33.35
CA GLU A 682 10.21 1.97 33.88
C GLU A 682 9.16 2.92 34.47
N ALA A 683 7.91 2.46 34.55
CA ALA A 683 6.84 3.25 35.15
C ALA A 683 7.15 3.58 36.62
N ILE A 684 6.99 4.85 36.96
CA ILE A 684 7.22 5.34 38.33
C ILE A 684 5.91 5.75 39.01
N ALA A 685 5.94 5.81 40.32
CA ALA A 685 4.79 6.31 41.08
C ALA A 685 4.59 7.81 40.85
N SER A 686 3.37 8.24 40.55
CA SER A 686 3.02 9.64 40.30
C SER A 686 3.22 10.56 41.52
N GLY A 687 3.38 10.00 42.71
CA GLY A 687 3.55 10.73 43.97
C GLY A 687 4.98 11.02 44.38
N LEU A 688 5.98 10.70 43.56
CA LEU A 688 7.39 10.98 43.87
C LEU A 688 7.65 12.49 43.92
N ALA A 689 8.63 12.90 44.71
CA ALA A 689 9.11 14.29 44.70
C ALA A 689 9.81 14.60 43.39
N ILE A 690 9.79 15.86 42.93
CA ILE A 690 10.41 16.28 41.65
C ILE A 690 11.91 15.95 41.62
N ALA A 691 12.60 16.08 42.77
CA ALA A 691 14.01 15.71 42.89
C ALA A 691 14.25 14.22 42.62
N ASP A 692 13.38 13.35 43.14
CA ASP A 692 13.46 11.92 42.88
C ASP A 692 13.11 11.56 41.44
N MET A 693 12.15 12.26 40.84
CA MET A 693 11.83 12.11 39.41
C MET A 693 13.02 12.50 38.51
N ARG A 694 13.73 13.59 38.87
CA ARG A 694 14.99 13.99 38.16
C ARG A 694 16.08 12.95 38.33
N SER A 695 16.25 12.38 39.56
CA SER A 695 17.19 11.30 39.81
C SER A 695 16.92 10.08 38.93
N LYS A 696 15.63 9.69 38.80
CA LYS A 696 15.20 8.60 37.91
C LYS A 696 15.50 8.88 36.42
N ILE A 697 15.39 10.10 35.98
CA ILE A 697 15.81 10.47 34.62
C ILE A 697 17.33 10.38 34.47
N ALA A 698 18.10 10.88 35.44
CA ALA A 698 19.56 10.85 35.43
C ALA A 698 20.12 9.40 35.45
N GLU A 699 19.48 8.47 36.17
CA GLU A 699 19.84 7.04 36.15
C GLU A 699 19.82 6.44 34.74
N LEU A 700 18.97 6.95 33.84
CA LEU A 700 18.87 6.48 32.46
C LEU A 700 20.06 6.88 31.58
N GLU A 701 20.89 7.83 32.00
CA GLU A 701 22.08 8.25 31.22
C GLU A 701 23.06 7.09 31.03
N SER A 702 23.24 6.28 32.08
CA SER A 702 24.12 5.11 32.10
C SER A 702 23.48 3.82 31.59
N TYR A 703 22.17 3.83 31.31
CA TYR A 703 21.44 2.63 30.90
C TYR A 703 21.96 2.08 29.57
N GLN A 704 22.40 0.81 29.59
CA GLN A 704 22.73 0.05 28.39
C GLN A 704 21.66 -1.03 28.18
N PRO A 705 21.10 -1.17 26.96
CA PRO A 705 20.19 -2.26 26.67
C PRO A 705 20.96 -3.59 26.79
N PRO A 706 20.32 -4.68 27.25
CA PRO A 706 20.91 -6.00 27.24
C PRO A 706 21.33 -6.36 25.79
N GLU A 707 22.50 -6.99 25.62
CA GLU A 707 22.97 -7.42 24.31
C GLU A 707 21.91 -8.33 23.63
N PRO A 708 21.66 -8.18 22.33
CA PRO A 708 20.74 -9.06 21.62
C PRO A 708 21.33 -10.48 21.57
N GLY A 709 20.96 -11.34 22.47
CA GLY A 709 21.42 -12.73 22.59
C GLY A 709 21.58 -13.27 24.02
N GLY A 710 21.57 -12.43 25.00
CA GLY A 710 21.55 -12.86 26.41
C GLY A 710 20.16 -13.36 26.79
N VAL A 711 19.99 -14.66 26.94
CA VAL A 711 18.84 -15.26 27.65
C VAL A 711 18.89 -14.72 29.08
N PRO A 712 17.86 -14.07 29.64
CA PRO A 712 17.86 -13.70 31.02
C PRO A 712 17.95 -15.02 31.83
N GLU A 713 19.00 -15.18 32.65
CA GLU A 713 19.08 -16.19 33.66
C GLU A 713 17.85 -16.02 34.54
N ILE A 714 16.97 -16.99 34.49
CA ILE A 714 15.85 -17.10 35.41
C ILE A 714 16.47 -17.39 36.78
N ALA A 715 16.60 -16.35 37.60
CA ALA A 715 16.92 -16.51 39.00
C ALA A 715 15.89 -17.48 39.59
N SER A 716 16.34 -18.66 39.90
CA SER A 716 15.57 -19.67 40.65
C SER A 716 15.25 -19.09 42.04
N VAL A 717 14.01 -18.68 42.21
CA VAL A 717 13.46 -18.42 43.56
C VAL A 717 13.10 -19.77 44.12
N HIS A 718 13.84 -20.20 45.18
CA HIS A 718 13.44 -21.24 46.11
C HIS A 718 12.27 -20.78 46.98
#